data_be89243c215c7ef945193b1e084d55f8
#
_entry.id   be89243c215c7ef945193b1e084d55f8
#
_cell.length_a   1.000
_cell.length_b   1.000
_cell.length_c   1.000
_cell.angle_alpha   90.00
_cell.angle_beta   90.00
_cell.angle_gamma   90.00
#
_symmetry.space_group_name_H-M   'P 1'
#
loop_
_entity.id
_entity.type
_entity.pdbx_description
1 polymer ?
#
loop_
_entity_poly.entity_id
_entity_poly.type
_entity_poly.pdbx_seq_one_letter_code
_entity_poly.pdbx_strand_id
1 'polypeptide(L)'
;MRILVAALSFICLIALPVSAQDSPIQQLLQENRTLIEQSSRRTIGPAIDALRDSGLPAAQAVLEKWQARELWQRKSDGLFFFAERTGDGYRLIDIATGADVGSATGGEIEQLKPNSGIRALIGVALVQFQLTDPDPARRMAALDAIARNAEAAHLAPLRASIATETDPALTSRKARLERLLTISYDDEPDARIAAIESFAGDLGVDARAALNPLVATTRAVTAGDPPATENVARRLAPGSDVLSEAAAHALLVEAGLVAPRISASDIRAALAAHVENGQVGGVPVAELDTDAARERAYAALAAAGLVPATATSAEVAEALSSHVFYERYAETDPRVTEAANAALDAIALKVGMNQAADLTLDALSLASIYFLAAIGLAITFGVMGVINMAHGEFIMMGAYTGYVVQQFVPDYTLSILIALPLAFAITFAAGVAMERLVIRWLYNRPLETLLATFGISIALQQLAKNIFGTQARPLTSPGWLDGSLVVNDIVSISYIRIAIFVLALIFLGLFLFIMRRTRLGLEVRAVTQNPRMAASMGINPDRINMLTFGLGSGIAGVAGVAIGLYAKVTSELGQDYIVQSFMTVVVGGVGNIWGTLLGATLIGFLQKGIEWFNPSNTLAAQTYMILFIILFIQFRPRGIIALRGRAAGD
;
A
#
# COMPACT_ATOMS: atom_id res chain seq x y z
N MET A 1 -44.76 63.73 28.88
CA MET A 1 -44.14 62.43 29.13
C MET A 1 -45.14 61.31 29.38
N ARG A 2 -46.44 61.48 29.10
CA ARG A 2 -47.47 60.40 29.19
C ARG A 2 -48.10 60.00 27.84
N ILE A 3 -47.76 60.69 26.74
CA ILE A 3 -48.27 60.39 25.38
C ILE A 3 -47.25 59.50 24.57
N LEU A 4 -45.98 59.51 24.96
CA LEU A 4 -44.94 58.74 24.26
C LEU A 4 -44.91 57.26 24.70
N VAL A 5 -45.47 56.89 25.84
CA VAL A 5 -45.54 55.50 26.35
C VAL A 5 -46.72 54.72 25.74
N ALA A 6 -47.78 55.41 25.32
CA ALA A 6 -48.94 54.78 24.67
C ALA A 6 -48.71 54.46 23.20
N ALA A 7 -47.79 55.15 22.51
CA ALA A 7 -47.44 54.84 21.13
C ALA A 7 -46.43 53.63 20.97
N LEU A 8 -45.63 53.36 22.00
CA LEU A 8 -44.68 52.23 21.98
C LEU A 8 -45.34 50.90 22.37
N SER A 9 -46.49 50.90 23.04
CA SER A 9 -47.26 49.72 23.40
C SER A 9 -48.20 49.23 22.28
N PHE A 10 -48.37 50.03 21.21
CA PHE A 10 -49.27 49.65 20.11
C PHE A 10 -48.55 49.07 18.87
N ILE A 11 -47.18 49.11 18.86
CA ILE A 11 -46.37 48.55 17.79
C ILE A 11 -45.99 47.06 18.06
N CYS A 12 -46.24 46.53 19.26
CA CYS A 12 -45.92 45.14 19.61
C CYS A 12 -47.06 44.14 19.43
N LEU A 13 -48.11 44.45 18.71
CA LEU A 13 -49.28 43.55 18.58
C LEU A 13 -49.82 43.40 17.17
N ILE A 14 -48.96 43.35 16.16
CA ILE A 14 -49.34 42.76 14.84
C ILE A 14 -48.21 41.84 14.41
N ALA A 15 -47.91 40.82 15.20
CA ALA A 15 -47.43 39.55 14.67
C ALA A 15 -48.68 38.76 14.25
N LEU A 16 -49.14 38.98 13.02
CA LEU A 16 -50.12 38.10 12.43
C LEU A 16 -49.48 36.69 12.43
N PRO A 17 -50.18 35.66 12.90
CA PRO A 17 -49.72 34.30 12.70
C PRO A 17 -49.67 34.08 11.19
N VAL A 18 -48.48 33.96 10.61
CA VAL A 18 -48.33 33.46 9.26
C VAL A 18 -48.93 32.05 9.28
N SER A 19 -50.06 31.87 8.60
CA SER A 19 -50.69 30.57 8.48
C SER A 19 -49.68 29.61 7.85
N ALA A 20 -49.53 28.41 8.38
CA ALA A 20 -48.66 27.37 7.82
C ALA A 20 -48.91 27.16 6.32
N GLN A 21 -50.06 27.54 5.81
CA GLN A 21 -50.53 27.44 4.44
C GLN A 21 -49.85 28.43 3.47
N ASP A 22 -49.31 29.56 3.98
CA ASP A 22 -48.78 30.64 3.14
C ASP A 22 -47.24 30.59 3.02
N SER A 23 -46.60 29.60 3.60
CA SER A 23 -45.13 29.50 3.50
C SER A 23 -44.69 29.01 2.12
N PRO A 24 -43.63 29.61 1.50
CA PRO A 24 -43.14 29.20 0.18
C PRO A 24 -42.82 27.71 0.05
N ILE A 25 -42.29 27.08 1.11
CA ILE A 25 -41.99 25.64 1.11
C ILE A 25 -43.27 24.80 1.08
N GLN A 26 -44.32 25.22 1.78
CA GLN A 26 -45.59 24.51 1.78
C GLN A 26 -46.29 24.64 0.41
N GLN A 27 -46.22 25.82 -0.22
CA GLN A 27 -46.73 26.03 -1.57
C GLN A 27 -46.03 25.07 -2.57
N LEU A 28 -44.69 25.01 -2.51
CA LEU A 28 -43.91 24.09 -3.37
C LEU A 28 -44.30 22.63 -3.16
N LEU A 29 -44.53 22.21 -1.91
CA LEU A 29 -45.01 20.86 -1.61
C LEU A 29 -46.42 20.60 -2.09
N GLN A 30 -47.32 21.62 -2.02
CA GLN A 30 -48.67 21.49 -2.54
C GLN A 30 -48.72 21.43 -4.07
N GLU A 31 -47.90 22.19 -4.79
CA GLU A 31 -47.74 22.10 -6.25
C GLU A 31 -47.32 20.70 -6.70
N ASN A 32 -46.49 20.04 -5.89
CA ASN A 32 -45.99 18.68 -6.17
C ASN A 32 -46.74 17.58 -5.41
N ARG A 33 -47.89 17.90 -4.79
CA ARG A 33 -48.64 17.02 -3.89
C ARG A 33 -48.94 15.65 -4.48
N THR A 34 -49.46 15.60 -5.70
CA THR A 34 -49.82 14.34 -6.37
C THR A 34 -48.61 13.41 -6.57
N LEU A 35 -47.46 14.00 -6.91
CA LEU A 35 -46.20 13.23 -7.08
C LEU A 35 -45.68 12.69 -5.74
N ILE A 36 -45.86 13.46 -4.65
CA ILE A 36 -45.42 13.07 -3.30
C ILE A 36 -46.35 11.99 -2.73
N GLU A 37 -47.66 12.15 -2.83
CA GLU A 37 -48.65 11.19 -2.33
C GLU A 37 -48.60 9.83 -3.09
N GLN A 38 -48.45 9.87 -4.42
CA GLN A 38 -48.37 8.67 -5.27
C GLN A 38 -46.93 8.38 -5.69
N SER A 39 -46.01 8.54 -4.77
CA SER A 39 -44.59 8.49 -5.08
C SER A 39 -44.10 7.14 -5.57
N SER A 40 -43.45 7.12 -6.73
CA SER A 40 -42.70 5.99 -7.25
C SER A 40 -41.31 6.46 -7.72
N ARG A 41 -40.35 5.53 -7.79
CA ARG A 41 -39.00 5.86 -8.29
C ARG A 41 -39.01 6.52 -9.66
N ARG A 42 -40.01 6.22 -10.51
CA ARG A 42 -40.09 6.74 -11.89
C ARG A 42 -40.71 8.13 -11.97
N THR A 43 -41.56 8.51 -11.03
CA THR A 43 -42.38 9.73 -11.11
C THR A 43 -41.98 10.83 -10.15
N ILE A 44 -41.24 10.50 -9.06
CA ILE A 44 -40.94 11.44 -7.96
C ILE A 44 -39.82 12.46 -8.29
N GLY A 45 -38.99 12.20 -9.30
CA GLY A 45 -37.86 13.04 -9.67
C GLY A 45 -38.19 14.54 -9.71
N PRO A 46 -39.20 14.98 -10.48
CA PRO A 46 -39.53 16.42 -10.57
C PRO A 46 -39.83 17.08 -9.23
N ALA A 47 -40.48 16.38 -8.29
CA ALA A 47 -40.76 16.94 -6.96
C ALA A 47 -39.49 17.08 -6.10
N ILE A 48 -38.56 16.14 -6.17
CA ILE A 48 -37.26 16.18 -5.49
C ILE A 48 -36.38 17.29 -6.11
N ASP A 49 -36.37 17.41 -7.45
CA ASP A 49 -35.63 18.45 -8.17
C ASP A 49 -36.17 19.85 -7.84
N ALA A 50 -37.51 20.02 -7.79
CA ALA A 50 -38.12 21.27 -7.38
C ALA A 50 -37.73 21.71 -5.96
N LEU A 51 -37.66 20.77 -5.01
CA LEU A 51 -37.18 21.02 -3.66
C LEU A 51 -35.70 21.40 -3.65
N ARG A 52 -34.87 20.64 -4.39
CA ARG A 52 -33.43 20.88 -4.49
C ARG A 52 -33.10 22.27 -5.03
N ASP A 53 -33.77 22.65 -6.10
CA ASP A 53 -33.47 23.86 -6.87
C ASP A 53 -34.23 25.11 -6.36
N SER A 54 -35.09 24.94 -5.36
CA SER A 54 -35.94 26.01 -4.81
C SER A 54 -35.17 27.15 -4.14
N GLY A 55 -33.98 26.91 -3.65
CA GLY A 55 -33.22 27.86 -2.84
C GLY A 55 -33.83 28.15 -1.46
N LEU A 56 -34.90 27.45 -1.06
CA LEU A 56 -35.59 27.66 0.19
C LEU A 56 -34.81 27.06 1.37
N PRO A 57 -34.60 27.78 2.49
CA PRO A 57 -33.86 27.29 3.65
C PRO A 57 -34.42 25.98 4.24
N ALA A 58 -35.74 25.77 4.15
CA ALA A 58 -36.39 24.57 4.68
C ALA A 58 -36.30 23.35 3.74
N ALA A 59 -35.87 23.50 2.48
CA ALA A 59 -35.88 22.43 1.49
C ALA A 59 -34.97 21.24 1.90
N GLN A 60 -33.79 21.53 2.39
CA GLN A 60 -32.87 20.49 2.89
C GLN A 60 -33.51 19.70 4.03
N ALA A 61 -34.08 20.38 5.03
CA ALA A 61 -34.74 19.74 6.18
C ALA A 61 -35.92 18.87 5.74
N VAL A 62 -36.69 19.32 4.74
CA VAL A 62 -37.79 18.52 4.18
C VAL A 62 -37.25 17.21 3.56
N LEU A 63 -36.20 17.27 2.76
CA LEU A 63 -35.61 16.09 2.15
C LEU A 63 -35.01 15.13 3.19
N GLU A 64 -34.29 15.65 4.20
CA GLU A 64 -33.72 14.86 5.29
C GLU A 64 -34.81 14.15 6.11
N LYS A 65 -35.83 14.89 6.53
CA LYS A 65 -36.97 14.36 7.30
C LYS A 65 -37.82 13.38 6.47
N TRP A 66 -37.97 13.65 5.18
CA TRP A 66 -38.66 12.70 4.28
C TRP A 66 -37.85 11.39 4.13
N GLN A 67 -36.55 11.47 3.93
CA GLN A 67 -35.66 10.30 3.87
C GLN A 67 -35.72 9.49 5.17
N ALA A 68 -35.79 10.17 6.33
CA ALA A 68 -35.93 9.59 7.66
C ALA A 68 -37.35 9.07 7.97
N ARG A 69 -38.32 9.27 7.08
CA ARG A 69 -39.76 8.96 7.27
C ARG A 69 -40.42 9.80 8.36
N GLU A 70 -39.98 11.01 8.54
CA GLU A 70 -40.50 11.95 9.54
C GLU A 70 -41.35 13.06 8.90
N LEU A 71 -41.63 12.98 7.60
CA LEU A 71 -42.55 13.84 6.86
C LEU A 71 -43.95 13.19 6.86
N TRP A 72 -44.94 13.99 7.24
CA TRP A 72 -46.34 13.56 7.38
C TRP A 72 -47.25 14.55 6.69
N GLN A 73 -48.41 14.07 6.26
CA GLN A 73 -49.45 14.88 5.66
C GLN A 73 -50.70 14.85 6.55
N ARG A 74 -51.32 15.98 6.78
CA ARG A 74 -52.62 16.06 7.45
C ARG A 74 -53.75 15.84 6.42
N LYS A 75 -54.64 14.89 6.72
CA LYS A 75 -55.67 14.47 5.77
C LYS A 75 -56.79 15.50 5.58
N SER A 76 -57.04 16.38 6.55
CA SER A 76 -58.16 17.34 6.51
C SER A 76 -57.93 18.46 5.45
N ASP A 77 -56.69 18.89 5.26
CA ASP A 77 -56.34 20.00 4.38
C ASP A 77 -55.20 19.67 3.40
N GLY A 78 -54.56 18.51 3.58
CA GLY A 78 -53.45 18.05 2.75
C GLY A 78 -52.14 18.74 2.99
N LEU A 79 -51.98 19.53 4.06
CA LEU A 79 -50.75 20.21 4.40
C LEU A 79 -49.69 19.23 4.96
N PHE A 80 -48.43 19.53 4.70
CA PHE A 80 -47.30 18.71 5.14
C PHE A 80 -46.69 19.26 6.44
N PHE A 81 -46.27 18.35 7.33
CA PHE A 81 -45.70 18.64 8.64
C PHE A 81 -44.59 17.65 8.97
N PHE A 82 -43.67 18.06 9.84
CA PHE A 82 -42.88 17.10 10.59
C PHE A 82 -43.69 16.66 11.79
N ALA A 83 -43.63 15.38 12.16
CA ALA A 83 -44.38 14.90 13.31
C ALA A 83 -43.51 14.05 14.23
N GLU A 84 -43.61 14.35 15.54
CA GLU A 84 -42.94 13.61 16.61
C GLU A 84 -43.99 12.85 17.44
N ARG A 85 -43.75 11.58 17.71
CA ARG A 85 -44.68 10.77 18.52
C ARG A 85 -44.65 11.22 19.97
N THR A 86 -45.82 11.48 20.55
CA THR A 86 -45.97 11.93 21.93
C THR A 86 -47.13 11.15 22.58
N GLY A 87 -46.83 10.16 23.42
CA GLY A 87 -47.89 9.33 24.04
C GLY A 87 -48.75 8.63 23.00
N ASP A 88 -50.07 8.91 23.04
CA ASP A 88 -51.06 8.31 22.12
C ASP A 88 -51.26 9.10 20.81
N GLY A 89 -50.53 10.21 20.60
CA GLY A 89 -50.66 11.07 19.42
C GLY A 89 -49.35 11.51 18.81
N TYR A 90 -49.43 12.49 17.91
CA TYR A 90 -48.30 13.09 17.24
C TYR A 90 -48.35 14.60 17.40
N ARG A 91 -47.24 15.21 17.81
CA ARG A 91 -47.02 16.65 17.80
C ARG A 91 -46.63 17.07 16.37
N LEU A 92 -47.35 18.04 15.82
CA LEU A 92 -47.09 18.58 14.48
C LEU A 92 -46.20 19.80 14.58
N ILE A 93 -45.15 19.78 13.75
CA ILE A 93 -44.17 20.88 13.66
C ILE A 93 -44.26 21.47 12.26
N ASP A 94 -44.42 22.79 12.19
CA ASP A 94 -44.45 23.52 10.95
C ASP A 94 -43.10 23.45 10.23
N ILE A 95 -43.13 23.15 8.93
CA ILE A 95 -41.92 22.93 8.13
C ILE A 95 -41.08 24.18 7.94
N ALA A 96 -41.73 25.34 7.83
CA ALA A 96 -41.05 26.61 7.56
C ALA A 96 -40.44 27.24 8.82
N THR A 97 -41.19 27.20 9.93
CA THR A 97 -40.85 27.91 11.17
C THR A 97 -40.25 27.01 12.23
N GLY A 98 -40.44 25.69 12.14
CA GLY A 98 -40.10 24.76 13.21
C GLY A 98 -41.00 24.88 14.45
N ALA A 99 -42.07 25.66 14.40
CA ALA A 99 -42.98 25.87 15.52
C ALA A 99 -43.93 24.72 15.72
N ASP A 100 -44.35 24.50 16.97
CA ASP A 100 -45.42 23.54 17.29
C ASP A 100 -46.78 24.15 16.83
N VAL A 101 -47.50 23.40 15.98
CA VAL A 101 -48.81 23.82 15.44
C VAL A 101 -49.96 22.95 15.94
N GLY A 102 -49.70 22.18 16.99
CA GLY A 102 -50.72 21.38 17.66
C GLY A 102 -50.45 19.85 17.58
N SER A 103 -51.46 19.10 17.97
CA SER A 103 -51.36 17.63 18.00
C SER A 103 -52.41 17.01 17.07
N ALA A 104 -52.10 15.82 16.55
CA ALA A 104 -53.01 15.02 15.73
C ALA A 104 -52.99 13.54 16.18
N THR A 105 -54.09 12.88 15.97
CA THR A 105 -54.16 11.42 16.14
C THR A 105 -53.61 10.69 14.92
N GLY A 106 -53.19 9.42 15.06
CA GLY A 106 -52.67 8.64 13.93
C GLY A 106 -53.68 8.43 12.78
N GLY A 107 -54.96 8.64 13.03
CA GLY A 107 -56.02 8.58 12.00
C GLY A 107 -56.13 9.83 11.14
N GLU A 108 -55.73 11.01 11.65
CA GLU A 108 -55.84 12.32 11.05
C GLU A 108 -54.63 12.68 10.17
N ILE A 109 -53.54 11.96 10.33
CA ILE A 109 -52.30 12.19 9.54
C ILE A 109 -51.90 10.92 8.79
N GLU A 110 -51.11 11.10 7.74
CA GLU A 110 -50.56 10.03 6.92
C GLU A 110 -49.04 10.20 6.81
N GLN A 111 -48.31 9.13 7.12
CA GLN A 111 -46.86 9.11 7.03
C GLN A 111 -46.39 8.89 5.60
N LEU A 112 -45.58 9.78 5.10
CA LEU A 112 -44.96 9.60 3.77
C LEU A 112 -43.75 8.67 3.90
N LYS A 113 -43.91 7.45 3.35
CA LYS A 113 -42.89 6.37 3.47
C LYS A 113 -42.15 6.17 2.16
N PRO A 114 -41.02 6.87 1.91
CA PRO A 114 -40.24 6.66 0.70
C PRO A 114 -39.67 5.25 0.67
N ASN A 115 -39.81 4.55 -0.45
CA ASN A 115 -39.15 3.27 -0.66
C ASN A 115 -37.62 3.45 -0.87
N SER A 116 -36.88 2.34 -0.99
CA SER A 116 -35.42 2.40 -1.14
C SER A 116 -34.96 3.22 -2.36
N GLY A 117 -35.68 3.11 -3.48
CA GLY A 117 -35.37 3.86 -4.71
C GLY A 117 -35.59 5.36 -4.56
N ILE A 118 -36.67 5.78 -3.86
CA ILE A 118 -36.94 7.20 -3.59
C ILE A 118 -35.91 7.75 -2.60
N ARG A 119 -35.56 6.99 -1.57
CA ARG A 119 -34.52 7.40 -0.60
C ARG A 119 -33.15 7.59 -1.25
N ALA A 120 -32.83 6.80 -2.27
CA ALA A 120 -31.60 6.99 -3.05
C ALA A 120 -31.65 8.32 -3.83
N LEU A 121 -32.75 8.64 -4.51
CA LEU A 121 -32.92 9.92 -5.22
C LEU A 121 -32.85 11.12 -4.26
N ILE A 122 -33.51 11.05 -3.09
CA ILE A 122 -33.40 12.08 -2.06
C ILE A 122 -31.95 12.22 -1.59
N GLY A 123 -31.23 11.09 -1.40
CA GLY A 123 -29.82 11.10 -1.03
C GLY A 123 -28.96 11.87 -2.02
N VAL A 124 -29.16 11.67 -3.32
CA VAL A 124 -28.47 12.42 -4.38
C VAL A 124 -28.78 13.91 -4.32
N ALA A 125 -30.06 14.29 -4.13
CA ALA A 125 -30.45 15.70 -4.00
C ALA A 125 -29.80 16.35 -2.76
N LEU A 126 -29.72 15.62 -1.63
CA LEU A 126 -29.07 16.11 -0.39
C LEU A 126 -27.56 16.34 -0.57
N VAL A 127 -26.90 15.58 -1.43
CA VAL A 127 -25.47 15.77 -1.73
C VAL A 127 -25.18 17.20 -2.20
N GLN A 128 -26.05 17.80 -3.00
CA GLN A 128 -25.87 19.18 -3.47
C GLN A 128 -25.82 20.17 -2.31
N PHE A 129 -26.69 20.04 -1.31
CA PHE A 129 -26.68 20.90 -0.12
C PHE A 129 -25.41 20.68 0.72
N GLN A 130 -24.98 19.43 0.87
CA GLN A 130 -23.77 19.08 1.61
C GLN A 130 -22.49 19.59 0.93
N LEU A 131 -22.44 19.61 -0.42
CA LEU A 131 -21.31 20.14 -1.18
C LEU A 131 -21.15 21.66 -1.09
N THR A 132 -22.22 22.37 -0.71
CA THR A 132 -22.25 23.84 -0.54
C THR A 132 -22.47 24.26 0.90
N ASP A 133 -22.40 23.34 1.87
CA ASP A 133 -22.56 23.63 3.30
C ASP A 133 -21.54 24.71 3.74
N PRO A 134 -21.91 25.67 4.59
CA PRO A 134 -20.99 26.66 5.14
C PRO A 134 -19.79 26.04 5.88
N ASP A 135 -19.97 24.89 6.52
CA ASP A 135 -18.92 24.18 7.26
C ASP A 135 -18.00 23.38 6.30
N PRO A 136 -16.70 23.72 6.20
CA PRO A 136 -15.74 22.98 5.38
C PRO A 136 -15.64 21.48 5.74
N ALA A 137 -15.82 21.12 7.02
CA ALA A 137 -15.75 19.73 7.45
C ALA A 137 -16.92 18.92 6.88
N ARG A 138 -18.12 19.50 6.79
CA ARG A 138 -19.27 18.85 6.17
C ARG A 138 -19.11 18.71 4.67
N ARG A 139 -18.55 19.74 3.99
CA ARG A 139 -18.23 19.64 2.57
C ARG A 139 -17.22 18.52 2.29
N MET A 140 -16.18 18.39 3.14
CA MET A 140 -15.21 17.29 3.04
C MET A 140 -15.88 15.93 3.23
N ALA A 141 -16.74 15.78 4.24
CA ALA A 141 -17.47 14.55 4.50
C ALA A 141 -18.38 14.14 3.32
N ALA A 142 -18.99 15.11 2.63
CA ALA A 142 -19.77 14.87 1.42
C ALA A 142 -18.90 14.35 0.28
N LEU A 143 -17.72 14.93 0.06
CA LEU A 143 -16.77 14.45 -0.95
C LEU A 143 -16.29 13.03 -0.65
N ASP A 144 -16.03 12.71 0.62
CA ASP A 144 -15.66 11.36 1.03
C ASP A 144 -16.80 10.35 0.85
N ALA A 145 -18.05 10.78 1.02
CA ALA A 145 -19.22 9.93 0.78
C ALA A 145 -19.38 9.64 -0.73
N ILE A 146 -19.23 10.65 -1.58
CA ILE A 146 -19.26 10.49 -3.06
C ILE A 146 -18.11 9.58 -3.52
N ALA A 147 -16.90 9.79 -3.00
CA ALA A 147 -15.74 8.98 -3.38
C ALA A 147 -15.91 7.50 -3.03
N ARG A 148 -16.60 7.18 -1.93
CA ARG A 148 -16.89 5.80 -1.53
C ARG A 148 -18.02 5.15 -2.34
N ASN A 149 -18.98 5.93 -2.81
CA ASN A 149 -20.14 5.43 -3.56
C ASN A 149 -20.42 6.38 -4.72
N ALA A 150 -19.55 6.33 -5.73
CA ALA A 150 -19.65 7.16 -6.92
C ALA A 150 -20.83 6.73 -7.80
N GLU A 151 -21.67 7.68 -8.20
CA GLU A 151 -22.82 7.48 -9.09
C GLU A 151 -22.86 8.59 -10.14
N ALA A 152 -23.42 8.30 -11.32
CA ALA A 152 -23.58 9.27 -12.40
C ALA A 152 -24.30 10.55 -11.95
N ALA A 153 -25.30 10.42 -11.07
CA ALA A 153 -26.09 11.52 -10.55
C ALA A 153 -25.30 12.53 -9.70
N HIS A 154 -24.11 12.16 -9.23
CA HIS A 154 -23.24 13.05 -8.46
C HIS A 154 -22.43 14.03 -9.33
N LEU A 155 -22.28 13.77 -10.63
CA LEU A 155 -21.39 14.54 -11.51
C LEU A 155 -21.86 16.00 -11.67
N ALA A 156 -23.14 16.22 -11.99
CA ALA A 156 -23.68 17.55 -12.22
C ALA A 156 -23.66 18.44 -10.95
N PRO A 157 -24.13 17.97 -9.76
CA PRO A 157 -24.02 18.72 -8.51
C PRO A 157 -22.57 19.05 -8.13
N LEU A 158 -21.65 18.12 -8.34
CA LEU A 158 -20.24 18.33 -8.03
C LEU A 158 -19.63 19.42 -8.94
N ARG A 159 -19.89 19.38 -10.25
CA ARG A 159 -19.47 20.42 -11.21
C ARG A 159 -19.98 21.81 -10.81
N ALA A 160 -21.25 21.91 -10.48
CA ALA A 160 -21.85 23.19 -10.05
C ALA A 160 -21.20 23.74 -8.77
N SER A 161 -20.82 22.85 -7.85
CA SER A 161 -20.25 23.25 -6.55
C SER A 161 -18.78 23.72 -6.62
N ILE A 162 -18.05 23.44 -7.71
CA ILE A 162 -16.64 23.87 -7.87
C ILE A 162 -16.54 25.39 -8.04
N ALA A 163 -17.43 25.97 -8.84
CA ALA A 163 -17.41 27.42 -9.15
C ALA A 163 -17.63 28.31 -7.92
N THR A 164 -18.31 27.79 -6.90
CA THR A 164 -18.63 28.51 -5.66
C THR A 164 -17.71 28.19 -4.49
N GLU A 165 -16.78 27.25 -4.66
CA GLU A 165 -15.87 26.85 -3.58
C GLU A 165 -14.78 27.90 -3.36
N THR A 166 -14.58 28.26 -2.10
CA THR A 166 -13.60 29.28 -1.67
C THR A 166 -12.36 28.68 -1.03
N ASP A 167 -12.44 27.44 -0.54
CA ASP A 167 -11.31 26.75 0.06
C ASP A 167 -10.46 26.07 -1.04
N PRO A 168 -9.18 26.44 -1.20
CA PRO A 168 -8.32 25.86 -2.25
C PRO A 168 -8.13 24.35 -2.15
N ALA A 169 -8.11 23.79 -0.94
CA ALA A 169 -7.96 22.35 -0.74
C ALA A 169 -9.22 21.60 -1.16
N LEU A 170 -10.39 22.11 -0.80
CA LEU A 170 -11.67 21.57 -1.23
C LEU A 170 -11.89 21.75 -2.74
N THR A 171 -11.50 22.90 -3.31
CA THR A 171 -11.54 23.12 -4.76
C THR A 171 -10.74 22.08 -5.51
N SER A 172 -9.50 21.82 -5.08
CA SER A 172 -8.63 20.80 -5.69
C SER A 172 -9.23 19.39 -5.58
N ARG A 173 -9.80 19.05 -4.41
CA ARG A 173 -10.42 17.75 -4.17
C ARG A 173 -11.71 17.57 -4.97
N LYS A 174 -12.56 18.61 -5.07
CA LYS A 174 -13.76 18.62 -5.92
C LYS A 174 -13.39 18.43 -7.39
N ALA A 175 -12.42 19.18 -7.89
CA ALA A 175 -11.97 19.08 -9.27
C ALA A 175 -11.35 17.71 -9.59
N ARG A 176 -10.62 17.10 -8.65
CA ARG A 176 -10.11 15.72 -8.83
C ARG A 176 -11.25 14.71 -8.91
N LEU A 177 -12.18 14.78 -7.97
CA LEU A 177 -13.32 13.86 -7.91
C LEU A 177 -14.25 14.03 -9.12
N GLU A 178 -14.46 15.26 -9.57
CA GLU A 178 -15.23 15.57 -10.79
C GLU A 178 -14.61 14.89 -12.01
N ARG A 179 -13.30 14.98 -12.22
CA ARG A 179 -12.62 14.32 -13.33
C ARG A 179 -12.72 12.79 -13.25
N LEU A 180 -12.63 12.20 -12.04
CA LEU A 180 -12.83 10.76 -11.86
C LEU A 180 -14.25 10.33 -12.21
N LEU A 181 -15.25 11.12 -11.83
CA LEU A 181 -16.65 10.86 -12.20
C LEU A 181 -16.89 11.06 -13.70
N THR A 182 -16.26 12.06 -14.33
CA THR A 182 -16.29 12.30 -15.77
C THR A 182 -15.79 11.08 -16.54
N ILE A 183 -14.67 10.49 -16.14
CA ILE A 183 -14.13 9.26 -16.75
C ILE A 183 -15.17 8.14 -16.75
N SER A 184 -15.89 7.98 -15.63
CA SER A 184 -16.77 6.82 -15.42
C SER A 184 -18.20 7.02 -15.94
N TYR A 185 -18.69 8.28 -15.96
CA TYR A 185 -20.13 8.53 -16.09
C TYR A 185 -20.51 9.63 -17.09
N ASP A 186 -19.56 10.35 -17.68
CA ASP A 186 -19.90 11.37 -18.69
C ASP A 186 -20.26 10.69 -20.02
N ASP A 187 -21.29 11.20 -20.68
CA ASP A 187 -21.74 10.66 -21.97
C ASP A 187 -20.90 11.17 -23.15
N GLU A 188 -20.15 12.27 -22.96
CA GLU A 188 -19.33 12.89 -24.00
C GLU A 188 -17.93 12.28 -24.06
N PRO A 189 -17.57 11.54 -25.14
CA PRO A 189 -16.27 10.88 -25.23
C PRO A 189 -15.08 11.84 -25.13
N ASP A 190 -15.18 13.03 -25.70
CA ASP A 190 -14.07 14.00 -25.69
C ASP A 190 -13.84 14.57 -24.28
N ALA A 191 -14.90 14.76 -23.48
CA ALA A 191 -14.77 15.14 -22.08
C ALA A 191 -14.11 14.02 -21.24
N ARG A 192 -14.49 12.78 -21.50
CA ARG A 192 -13.88 11.60 -20.86
C ARG A 192 -12.40 11.48 -21.21
N ILE A 193 -12.03 11.64 -22.49
CA ILE A 193 -10.63 11.61 -22.96
C ILE A 193 -9.82 12.70 -22.27
N ALA A 194 -10.28 13.94 -22.24
CA ALA A 194 -9.61 15.04 -21.56
C ALA A 194 -9.41 14.77 -20.07
N ALA A 195 -10.41 14.19 -19.40
CA ALA A 195 -10.31 13.78 -18.01
C ALA A 195 -9.27 12.65 -17.83
N ILE A 196 -9.25 11.62 -18.67
CA ILE A 196 -8.28 10.51 -18.68
C ILE A 196 -6.85 11.05 -18.84
N GLU A 197 -6.60 11.90 -19.84
CA GLU A 197 -5.29 12.49 -20.12
C GLU A 197 -4.77 13.31 -18.94
N SER A 198 -5.68 13.98 -18.21
CA SER A 198 -5.30 14.74 -17.01
C SER A 198 -4.73 13.87 -15.87
N PHE A 199 -4.96 12.57 -15.90
CA PHE A 199 -4.42 11.59 -14.97
C PHE A 199 -3.19 10.83 -15.50
N ALA A 200 -2.68 11.17 -16.68
CA ALA A 200 -1.47 10.54 -17.21
C ALA A 200 -0.30 10.75 -16.24
N GLY A 201 0.23 9.65 -15.71
CA GLY A 201 1.28 9.67 -14.69
C GLY A 201 0.84 10.08 -13.28
N ASP A 202 -0.45 10.10 -12.97
CA ASP A 202 -0.96 10.22 -11.60
C ASP A 202 -0.62 8.96 -10.78
N LEU A 203 -0.17 9.12 -9.53
CA LEU A 203 0.23 7.99 -8.68
C LEU A 203 -0.92 7.47 -7.81
N GLY A 204 -2.04 8.16 -7.75
CA GLY A 204 -3.19 7.81 -6.92
C GLY A 204 -3.83 6.48 -7.33
N VAL A 205 -4.29 5.75 -6.34
CA VAL A 205 -5.00 4.48 -6.55
C VAL A 205 -6.38 4.70 -7.18
N ASP A 206 -7.03 5.83 -6.86
CA ASP A 206 -8.32 6.25 -7.38
C ASP A 206 -8.32 6.47 -8.90
N ALA A 207 -7.24 7.06 -9.47
CA ALA A 207 -7.08 7.22 -10.90
C ALA A 207 -7.06 5.85 -11.61
N ARG A 208 -6.26 4.90 -11.10
CA ARG A 208 -6.22 3.54 -11.66
C ARG A 208 -7.54 2.79 -11.50
N ALA A 209 -8.25 2.99 -10.38
CA ALA A 209 -9.55 2.39 -10.16
C ALA A 209 -10.61 2.90 -11.15
N ALA A 210 -10.52 4.17 -11.59
CA ALA A 210 -11.40 4.74 -12.61
C ALA A 210 -11.02 4.30 -14.04
N LEU A 211 -9.71 4.11 -14.32
CA LEU A 211 -9.22 3.77 -15.65
C LEU A 211 -9.32 2.26 -15.99
N ASN A 212 -9.03 1.38 -15.01
CA ASN A 212 -9.01 -0.06 -15.24
C ASN A 212 -10.30 -0.65 -15.86
N PRO A 213 -11.51 -0.22 -15.46
CA PRO A 213 -12.74 -0.72 -16.09
C PRO A 213 -12.84 -0.42 -17.58
N LEU A 214 -12.25 0.69 -18.07
CA LEU A 214 -12.29 1.09 -19.48
C LEU A 214 -11.45 0.17 -20.36
N VAL A 215 -10.40 -0.45 -19.81
CA VAL A 215 -9.52 -1.38 -20.52
C VAL A 215 -9.78 -2.85 -20.14
N ALA A 216 -10.81 -3.10 -19.33
CA ALA A 216 -11.22 -4.45 -18.99
C ALA A 216 -11.77 -5.15 -20.24
N THR A 217 -11.33 -6.39 -20.46
CA THR A 217 -11.74 -7.17 -21.64
C THR A 217 -12.57 -8.36 -21.25
N THR A 218 -13.47 -8.74 -22.16
CA THR A 218 -14.22 -10.01 -22.12
C THR A 218 -13.90 -10.82 -23.36
N ARG A 219 -13.85 -12.15 -23.22
CA ARG A 219 -13.64 -13.04 -24.36
C ARG A 219 -14.96 -13.28 -25.09
N ALA A 220 -14.89 -13.29 -26.40
CA ALA A 220 -16.02 -13.55 -27.28
C ALA A 220 -15.61 -14.45 -28.44
N VAL A 221 -16.60 -15.04 -29.09
CA VAL A 221 -16.43 -15.88 -30.26
C VAL A 221 -17.49 -15.56 -31.31
N THR A 222 -17.10 -15.60 -32.58
CA THR A 222 -18.03 -15.34 -33.73
C THR A 222 -17.66 -16.25 -34.89
N ALA A 223 -18.62 -16.55 -35.77
CA ALA A 223 -18.42 -17.36 -36.98
C ALA A 223 -17.64 -16.63 -38.09
N GLY A 224 -17.46 -15.33 -37.99
CA GLY A 224 -16.76 -14.49 -38.96
C GLY A 224 -15.93 -13.41 -38.27
N ASP A 225 -15.63 -12.33 -38.98
CA ASP A 225 -14.94 -11.19 -38.36
C ASP A 225 -15.82 -10.58 -37.26
N PRO A 226 -15.17 -10.10 -36.16
CA PRO A 226 -15.87 -9.40 -35.09
C PRO A 226 -16.73 -8.24 -35.65
N PRO A 227 -17.91 -7.97 -35.05
CA PRO A 227 -18.75 -6.86 -35.47
C PRO A 227 -17.99 -5.53 -35.42
N ALA A 228 -18.16 -4.68 -36.45
CA ALA A 228 -17.51 -3.37 -36.52
C ALA A 228 -17.95 -2.41 -35.38
N THR A 229 -19.03 -2.72 -34.70
CA THR A 229 -19.54 -1.98 -33.53
C THR A 229 -18.86 -2.36 -32.22
N GLU A 230 -18.07 -3.43 -32.21
CA GLU A 230 -17.38 -3.88 -31.03
C GLU A 230 -15.93 -3.33 -30.98
N ASN A 231 -15.53 -2.87 -29.83
CA ASN A 231 -14.19 -2.41 -29.59
C ASN A 231 -13.27 -3.61 -29.28
N VAL A 232 -12.60 -4.11 -30.32
CA VAL A 232 -11.77 -5.33 -30.25
C VAL A 232 -10.38 -5.02 -29.72
N ALA A 233 -10.01 -5.65 -28.61
CA ALA A 233 -8.67 -5.51 -28.01
C ALA A 233 -7.63 -6.34 -28.76
N ARG A 234 -7.92 -7.60 -29.03
CA ARG A 234 -7.03 -8.52 -29.77
C ARG A 234 -7.77 -9.77 -30.24
N ARG A 235 -7.25 -10.39 -31.29
CA ARG A 235 -7.68 -11.73 -31.70
C ARG A 235 -6.89 -12.80 -30.93
N LEU A 236 -7.55 -13.91 -30.59
CA LEU A 236 -6.98 -15.01 -29.83
C LEU A 236 -6.88 -16.24 -30.73
N ALA A 237 -5.78 -16.98 -30.61
CA ALA A 237 -5.60 -18.25 -31.27
C ALA A 237 -5.86 -19.40 -30.29
N PRO A 238 -6.80 -20.32 -30.58
CA PRO A 238 -6.99 -21.54 -29.80
C PRO A 238 -5.68 -22.37 -29.70
N GLY A 239 -5.41 -22.94 -28.53
CA GLY A 239 -4.18 -23.72 -28.29
C GLY A 239 -2.95 -22.86 -27.93
N SER A 240 -3.10 -21.53 -27.81
CA SER A 240 -2.05 -20.65 -27.35
C SER A 240 -1.97 -20.60 -25.81
N ASP A 241 -0.87 -20.01 -25.29
CA ASP A 241 -0.70 -19.77 -23.83
C ASP A 241 -1.82 -18.87 -23.25
N VAL A 242 -2.47 -18.06 -24.09
CA VAL A 242 -3.53 -17.14 -23.70
C VAL A 242 -4.91 -17.78 -23.74
N LEU A 243 -5.16 -18.69 -24.69
CA LEU A 243 -6.42 -19.37 -24.88
C LEU A 243 -6.19 -20.86 -25.19
N SER A 244 -6.31 -21.71 -24.18
CA SER A 244 -6.25 -23.16 -24.38
C SER A 244 -7.45 -23.64 -25.23
N GLU A 245 -7.29 -24.77 -25.94
CA GLU A 245 -8.38 -25.38 -26.72
C GLU A 245 -9.61 -25.66 -25.86
N ALA A 246 -9.42 -26.10 -24.62
CA ALA A 246 -10.53 -26.34 -23.70
C ALA A 246 -11.30 -25.05 -23.34
N ALA A 247 -10.57 -23.95 -23.12
CA ALA A 247 -11.19 -22.66 -22.85
C ALA A 247 -11.89 -22.08 -24.10
N ALA A 248 -11.30 -22.27 -25.28
CA ALA A 248 -11.92 -21.86 -26.54
C ALA A 248 -13.21 -22.67 -26.81
N HIS A 249 -13.20 -23.98 -26.58
CA HIS A 249 -14.40 -24.80 -26.67
C HIS A 249 -15.48 -24.37 -25.67
N ALA A 250 -15.10 -24.02 -24.42
CA ALA A 250 -16.04 -23.53 -23.43
C ALA A 250 -16.76 -22.23 -23.90
N LEU A 251 -16.04 -21.33 -24.59
CA LEU A 251 -16.64 -20.13 -25.19
C LEU A 251 -17.65 -20.46 -26.30
N LEU A 252 -17.35 -21.48 -27.15
CA LEU A 252 -18.27 -21.97 -28.16
C LEU A 252 -19.55 -22.54 -27.55
N VAL A 253 -19.41 -23.28 -26.44
CA VAL A 253 -20.56 -23.85 -25.72
C VAL A 253 -21.39 -22.76 -25.06
N GLU A 254 -20.77 -21.76 -24.45
CA GLU A 254 -21.47 -20.61 -23.84
C GLU A 254 -22.22 -19.79 -24.87
N ALA A 255 -21.64 -19.65 -26.07
CA ALA A 255 -22.30 -19.00 -27.20
C ALA A 255 -23.38 -19.86 -27.87
N GLY A 256 -23.57 -21.12 -27.46
CA GLY A 256 -24.54 -22.05 -28.05
C GLY A 256 -24.18 -22.55 -29.47
N LEU A 257 -22.91 -22.43 -29.86
CA LEU A 257 -22.42 -22.77 -31.20
C LEU A 257 -22.04 -24.25 -31.32
N VAL A 258 -21.67 -24.89 -30.21
CA VAL A 258 -21.27 -26.30 -30.16
C VAL A 258 -21.79 -26.94 -28.87
N ALA A 259 -22.08 -28.23 -28.91
CA ALA A 259 -22.48 -28.97 -27.71
C ALA A 259 -21.32 -29.10 -26.70
N PRO A 260 -21.60 -29.20 -25.39
CA PRO A 260 -20.56 -29.45 -24.38
C PRO A 260 -19.89 -30.81 -24.60
N ARG A 261 -18.58 -30.87 -24.31
CA ARG A 261 -17.81 -32.13 -24.37
C ARG A 261 -17.99 -32.88 -23.05
N ILE A 262 -18.40 -34.15 -23.14
CA ILE A 262 -18.53 -35.04 -21.99
C ILE A 262 -17.21 -35.81 -21.81
N SER A 263 -16.85 -36.17 -20.58
CA SER A 263 -15.61 -36.86 -20.32
C SER A 263 -15.60 -38.27 -20.91
N ALA A 264 -14.43 -38.79 -21.31
CA ALA A 264 -14.28 -40.16 -21.83
C ALA A 264 -14.74 -41.23 -20.81
N SER A 265 -14.73 -40.94 -19.51
CA SER A 265 -15.29 -41.81 -18.47
C SER A 265 -16.81 -41.85 -18.52
N ASP A 266 -17.45 -40.69 -18.71
CA ASP A 266 -18.91 -40.61 -18.76
C ASP A 266 -19.46 -41.17 -20.05
N ILE A 267 -18.76 -40.96 -21.19
CA ILE A 267 -19.07 -41.67 -22.45
C ILE A 267 -19.03 -43.18 -22.24
N ARG A 268 -17.97 -43.72 -21.65
CA ARG A 268 -17.85 -45.15 -21.37
C ARG A 268 -18.95 -45.68 -20.46
N ALA A 269 -19.29 -44.93 -19.41
CA ALA A 269 -20.36 -45.28 -18.48
C ALA A 269 -21.72 -45.29 -19.19
N ALA A 270 -22.00 -44.27 -20.01
CA ALA A 270 -23.22 -44.22 -20.78
C ALA A 270 -23.34 -45.33 -21.83
N LEU A 271 -22.23 -45.64 -22.53
CA LEU A 271 -22.21 -46.75 -23.47
C LEU A 271 -22.44 -48.10 -22.78
N ALA A 272 -21.82 -48.33 -21.61
CA ALA A 272 -22.01 -49.54 -20.80
C ALA A 272 -23.45 -49.73 -20.32
N ALA A 273 -24.16 -48.64 -20.03
CA ALA A 273 -25.56 -48.64 -19.59
C ALA A 273 -26.55 -48.99 -20.72
N HIS A 274 -26.13 -48.83 -21.99
CA HIS A 274 -27.02 -49.02 -23.17
C HIS A 274 -26.57 -50.14 -24.11
N VAL A 275 -25.94 -51.19 -23.58
CA VAL A 275 -25.55 -52.36 -24.35
C VAL A 275 -26.80 -53.23 -24.63
N GLU A 276 -27.15 -53.38 -25.90
CA GLU A 276 -28.25 -54.25 -26.34
C GLU A 276 -27.75 -55.25 -27.40
N ASN A 277 -27.98 -56.52 -27.20
CA ASN A 277 -27.60 -57.60 -28.11
C ASN A 277 -26.14 -57.56 -28.59
N GLY A 278 -25.18 -57.14 -27.70
CA GLY A 278 -23.76 -57.05 -28.04
C GLY A 278 -23.36 -55.84 -28.88
N GLN A 279 -24.26 -54.88 -29.04
CA GLN A 279 -24.01 -53.61 -29.74
C GLN A 279 -24.44 -52.45 -28.86
N VAL A 280 -23.89 -51.24 -29.15
CA VAL A 280 -24.27 -49.97 -28.54
C VAL A 280 -24.39 -48.91 -29.63
N GLY A 281 -25.56 -48.30 -29.79
CA GLY A 281 -25.80 -47.31 -30.86
C GLY A 281 -25.49 -47.86 -32.27
N GLY A 282 -25.70 -49.18 -32.51
CA GLY A 282 -25.41 -49.83 -33.78
C GLY A 282 -23.94 -50.21 -34.00
N VAL A 283 -23.06 -49.96 -33.03
CA VAL A 283 -21.61 -50.33 -33.06
C VAL A 283 -21.41 -51.57 -32.22
N PRO A 284 -20.77 -52.64 -32.76
CA PRO A 284 -20.40 -53.81 -31.96
C PRO A 284 -19.48 -53.48 -30.79
N VAL A 285 -19.75 -54.08 -29.62
CA VAL A 285 -18.94 -53.81 -28.41
C VAL A 285 -17.46 -54.12 -28.64
N ALA A 286 -17.14 -55.09 -29.49
CA ALA A 286 -15.76 -55.46 -29.84
C ALA A 286 -15.03 -54.36 -30.64
N GLU A 287 -15.71 -53.41 -31.23
CA GLU A 287 -15.12 -52.30 -32.00
C GLU A 287 -14.99 -51.01 -31.16
N LEU A 288 -15.41 -51.00 -29.89
CA LEU A 288 -15.37 -49.83 -29.00
C LEU A 288 -13.98 -49.64 -28.33
N ASP A 289 -12.92 -50.16 -28.95
CA ASP A 289 -11.54 -50.02 -28.49
C ASP A 289 -10.94 -48.64 -28.76
N THR A 290 -11.45 -47.93 -29.76
CA THR A 290 -11.02 -46.57 -30.14
C THR A 290 -11.99 -45.48 -29.65
N ASP A 291 -11.45 -44.28 -29.38
CA ASP A 291 -12.28 -43.13 -28.97
C ASP A 291 -13.26 -42.74 -30.10
N ALA A 292 -12.85 -42.79 -31.36
CA ALA A 292 -13.71 -42.52 -32.51
C ALA A 292 -14.92 -43.48 -32.63
N ALA A 293 -14.72 -44.78 -32.28
CA ALA A 293 -15.84 -45.73 -32.27
C ALA A 293 -16.81 -45.44 -31.09
N ARG A 294 -16.26 -45.08 -29.92
CA ARG A 294 -17.03 -44.71 -28.73
C ARG A 294 -17.83 -43.43 -28.98
N GLU A 295 -17.23 -42.41 -29.62
CA GLU A 295 -17.92 -41.15 -29.99
C GLU A 295 -19.04 -41.41 -30.97
N ARG A 296 -18.86 -42.27 -32.01
CA ARG A 296 -19.91 -42.67 -32.97
C ARG A 296 -21.07 -43.39 -32.28
N ALA A 297 -20.78 -44.36 -31.41
CA ALA A 297 -21.79 -45.06 -30.65
C ALA A 297 -22.60 -44.15 -29.75
N TYR A 298 -21.89 -43.22 -29.05
CA TYR A 298 -22.52 -42.24 -28.20
C TYR A 298 -23.39 -41.26 -28.99
N ALA A 299 -22.92 -40.78 -30.15
CA ALA A 299 -23.69 -39.89 -31.04
C ALA A 299 -24.98 -40.55 -31.51
N ALA A 300 -24.95 -41.84 -31.80
CA ALA A 300 -26.16 -42.61 -32.17
C ALA A 300 -27.15 -42.70 -31.00
N LEU A 301 -26.70 -42.90 -29.77
CA LEU A 301 -27.56 -42.85 -28.57
C LEU A 301 -28.13 -41.44 -28.32
N ALA A 302 -27.33 -40.39 -28.55
CA ALA A 302 -27.79 -39.01 -28.43
C ALA A 302 -28.84 -38.66 -29.48
N ALA A 303 -28.66 -39.10 -30.73
CA ALA A 303 -29.68 -38.95 -31.81
C ALA A 303 -30.98 -39.67 -31.48
N ALA A 304 -30.91 -40.81 -30.77
CA ALA A 304 -32.10 -41.51 -30.25
C ALA A 304 -32.70 -40.88 -28.99
N GLY A 305 -32.14 -39.78 -28.46
CA GLY A 305 -32.62 -39.10 -27.26
C GLY A 305 -32.38 -39.84 -25.95
N LEU A 306 -31.50 -40.87 -25.96
CA LEU A 306 -31.20 -41.70 -24.77
C LEU A 306 -30.13 -41.10 -23.88
N VAL A 307 -29.27 -40.24 -24.43
CA VAL A 307 -28.19 -39.55 -23.72
C VAL A 307 -28.12 -38.07 -24.17
N PRO A 308 -27.56 -37.16 -23.40
CA PRO A 308 -27.36 -35.78 -23.81
C PRO A 308 -26.44 -35.66 -25.04
N ALA A 309 -26.68 -34.67 -25.89
CA ALA A 309 -25.77 -34.41 -27.02
C ALA A 309 -24.37 -34.00 -26.51
N THR A 310 -23.32 -34.52 -27.16
CA THR A 310 -21.91 -34.14 -26.90
C THR A 310 -21.24 -33.86 -28.24
N ALA A 311 -20.29 -32.93 -28.22
CA ALA A 311 -19.47 -32.69 -29.39
C ALA A 311 -18.40 -33.74 -29.53
N THR A 312 -18.22 -34.25 -30.73
CA THR A 312 -17.09 -35.13 -31.08
C THR A 312 -15.78 -34.38 -31.18
N SER A 313 -14.67 -35.05 -31.10
CA SER A 313 -13.34 -34.44 -31.25
C SER A 313 -13.17 -33.75 -32.61
N ALA A 314 -13.80 -34.27 -33.68
CA ALA A 314 -13.76 -33.70 -35.02
C ALA A 314 -14.58 -32.40 -35.09
N GLU A 315 -15.79 -32.41 -34.54
CA GLU A 315 -16.66 -31.20 -34.49
C GLU A 315 -16.01 -30.10 -33.68
N VAL A 316 -15.36 -30.39 -32.55
CA VAL A 316 -14.62 -29.42 -31.77
C VAL A 316 -13.48 -28.83 -32.59
N ALA A 317 -12.66 -29.65 -33.26
CA ALA A 317 -11.54 -29.19 -34.08
C ALA A 317 -12.02 -28.30 -35.26
N GLU A 318 -13.12 -28.70 -35.92
CA GLU A 318 -13.74 -27.91 -36.98
C GLU A 318 -14.25 -26.59 -36.46
N ALA A 319 -14.96 -26.59 -35.33
CA ALA A 319 -15.49 -25.36 -34.73
C ALA A 319 -14.37 -24.42 -34.26
N LEU A 320 -13.30 -24.95 -33.67
CA LEU A 320 -12.12 -24.16 -33.26
C LEU A 320 -11.43 -23.50 -34.47
N SER A 321 -11.43 -24.15 -35.63
CA SER A 321 -10.79 -23.64 -36.85
C SER A 321 -11.68 -22.68 -37.66
N SER A 322 -13.01 -22.84 -37.57
CA SER A 322 -13.99 -22.06 -38.33
C SER A 322 -14.49 -20.79 -37.64
N HIS A 323 -14.20 -20.62 -36.35
CA HIS A 323 -14.63 -19.47 -35.57
C HIS A 323 -13.44 -18.57 -35.19
N VAL A 324 -13.74 -17.28 -35.05
CA VAL A 324 -12.77 -16.25 -34.61
C VAL A 324 -13.01 -15.96 -33.14
N PHE A 325 -11.95 -16.16 -32.35
CA PHE A 325 -11.91 -15.82 -30.93
C PHE A 325 -11.22 -14.48 -30.74
N TYR A 326 -11.79 -13.64 -29.87
CA TYR A 326 -11.23 -12.31 -29.62
C TYR A 326 -11.56 -11.83 -28.21
N GLU A 327 -10.78 -10.87 -27.73
CA GLU A 327 -11.09 -10.09 -26.56
C GLU A 327 -11.66 -8.76 -27.01
N ARG A 328 -12.77 -8.35 -26.38
CA ARG A 328 -13.37 -7.04 -26.58
C ARG A 328 -13.34 -6.25 -25.29
N TYR A 329 -13.14 -4.95 -25.41
CA TYR A 329 -13.26 -4.05 -24.29
C TYR A 329 -14.70 -3.91 -23.82
N ALA A 330 -14.88 -3.63 -22.51
CA ALA A 330 -16.19 -3.26 -21.97
C ALA A 330 -16.61 -1.86 -22.46
N GLU A 331 -15.65 -0.98 -22.71
CA GLU A 331 -15.83 0.34 -23.30
C GLU A 331 -16.03 0.24 -24.81
N THR A 332 -17.04 0.95 -25.32
CA THR A 332 -17.41 0.87 -26.74
C THR A 332 -16.63 1.83 -27.65
N ASP A 333 -16.19 2.99 -27.13
CA ASP A 333 -15.42 3.96 -27.92
C ASP A 333 -13.92 3.61 -27.91
N PRO A 334 -13.32 3.25 -29.07
CA PRO A 334 -11.90 2.94 -29.17
C PRO A 334 -10.98 4.08 -28.74
N ARG A 335 -11.39 5.35 -28.93
CA ARG A 335 -10.59 6.51 -28.54
C ARG A 335 -10.44 6.62 -27.02
N VAL A 336 -11.51 6.27 -26.29
CA VAL A 336 -11.52 6.27 -24.83
C VAL A 336 -10.61 5.16 -24.29
N THR A 337 -10.65 3.96 -24.87
CA THR A 337 -9.75 2.86 -24.49
C THR A 337 -8.30 3.14 -24.84
N GLU A 338 -8.02 3.78 -25.98
CA GLU A 338 -6.67 4.19 -26.38
C GLU A 338 -6.10 5.21 -25.40
N ALA A 339 -6.87 6.25 -25.07
CA ALA A 339 -6.49 7.24 -24.06
C ALA A 339 -6.25 6.60 -22.68
N ALA A 340 -7.13 5.66 -22.26
CA ALA A 340 -7.00 4.96 -20.99
C ALA A 340 -5.75 4.07 -20.94
N ASN A 341 -5.45 3.33 -22.01
CA ASN A 341 -4.21 2.54 -22.10
C ASN A 341 -2.98 3.46 -22.05
N ALA A 342 -2.95 4.55 -22.81
CA ALA A 342 -1.83 5.50 -22.78
C ALA A 342 -1.62 6.12 -21.38
N ALA A 343 -2.71 6.48 -20.69
CA ALA A 343 -2.65 7.00 -19.33
C ALA A 343 -2.14 5.94 -18.34
N LEU A 344 -2.62 4.69 -18.44
CA LEU A 344 -2.18 3.57 -17.59
C LEU A 344 -0.70 3.24 -17.82
N ASP A 345 -0.22 3.26 -19.07
CA ASP A 345 1.20 3.05 -19.40
C ASP A 345 2.07 4.17 -18.80
N ALA A 346 1.64 5.42 -18.90
CA ALA A 346 2.33 6.55 -18.28
C ALA A 346 2.34 6.43 -16.75
N ILE A 347 1.25 5.99 -16.13
CA ILE A 347 1.15 5.70 -14.70
C ILE A 347 2.11 4.56 -14.35
N ALA A 348 2.09 3.44 -15.09
CA ALA A 348 2.94 2.29 -14.83
C ALA A 348 4.43 2.64 -14.89
N LEU A 349 4.84 3.43 -15.90
CA LEU A 349 6.21 3.94 -16.02
C LEU A 349 6.59 4.79 -14.80
N LYS A 350 5.73 5.73 -14.42
CA LYS A 350 6.01 6.63 -13.29
C LYS A 350 6.00 5.89 -11.95
N VAL A 351 5.08 4.94 -11.77
CA VAL A 351 5.05 4.03 -10.62
C VAL A 351 6.35 3.22 -10.55
N GLY A 352 6.79 2.61 -11.65
CA GLY A 352 8.04 1.86 -11.71
C GLY A 352 9.26 2.72 -11.37
N MET A 353 9.33 3.95 -11.89
CA MET A 353 10.41 4.90 -11.54
C MET A 353 10.41 5.25 -10.05
N ASN A 354 9.24 5.53 -9.47
CA ASN A 354 9.13 5.84 -8.05
C ASN A 354 9.44 4.62 -7.17
N GLN A 355 9.00 3.42 -7.56
CA GLN A 355 9.38 2.18 -6.88
C GLN A 355 10.89 1.92 -6.93
N ALA A 356 11.54 2.19 -8.05
CA ALA A 356 12.99 2.09 -8.17
C ALA A 356 13.70 3.13 -7.28
N ALA A 357 13.17 4.34 -7.16
CA ALA A 357 13.69 5.37 -6.26
C ALA A 357 13.51 4.97 -4.79
N ASP A 358 12.35 4.47 -4.40
CA ASP A 358 12.06 3.98 -3.05
C ASP A 358 12.98 2.81 -2.67
N LEU A 359 13.12 1.82 -3.57
CA LEU A 359 14.06 0.71 -3.41
C LEU A 359 15.51 1.19 -3.24
N THR A 360 15.91 2.22 -4.00
CA THR A 360 17.25 2.81 -3.91
C THR A 360 17.46 3.48 -2.55
N LEU A 361 16.49 4.23 -2.05
CA LEU A 361 16.54 4.85 -0.72
C LEU A 361 16.58 3.80 0.39
N ASP A 362 15.80 2.76 0.28
CA ASP A 362 15.82 1.63 1.21
C ASP A 362 17.16 0.89 1.21
N ALA A 363 17.71 0.64 0.02
CA ALA A 363 19.02 0.00 -0.12
C ALA A 363 20.16 0.86 0.45
N LEU A 364 20.11 2.17 0.22
CA LEU A 364 21.10 3.13 0.76
C LEU A 364 21.00 3.23 2.28
N SER A 365 19.77 3.22 2.81
CA SER A 365 19.53 3.19 4.26
C SER A 365 20.14 1.93 4.90
N LEU A 366 19.86 0.75 4.33
CA LEU A 366 20.42 -0.51 4.81
C LEU A 366 21.94 -0.55 4.68
N ALA A 367 22.49 -0.04 3.57
CA ALA A 367 23.92 0.11 3.37
C ALA A 367 24.57 0.97 4.46
N SER A 368 23.90 2.04 4.91
CA SER A 368 24.38 2.91 5.97
C SER A 368 24.47 2.21 7.33
N ILE A 369 23.47 1.37 7.63
CA ILE A 369 23.45 0.53 8.84
C ILE A 369 24.62 -0.46 8.79
N TYR A 370 24.79 -1.17 7.68
CA TYR A 370 25.89 -2.13 7.52
C TYR A 370 27.26 -1.46 7.53
N PHE A 371 27.39 -0.30 6.90
CA PHE A 371 28.63 0.46 6.96
C PHE A 371 28.98 0.89 8.38
N LEU A 372 28.01 1.44 9.13
CA LEU A 372 28.23 1.88 10.50
C LEU A 372 28.59 0.70 11.43
N ALA A 373 27.92 -0.44 11.25
CA ALA A 373 28.23 -1.66 11.99
C ALA A 373 29.60 -2.24 11.62
N ALA A 374 30.00 -2.16 10.34
CA ALA A 374 31.21 -2.80 9.82
C ALA A 374 32.48 -1.93 9.94
N ILE A 375 32.37 -0.59 10.01
CA ILE A 375 33.52 0.31 10.00
C ILE A 375 34.51 0.03 11.18
N GLY A 376 33.97 -0.27 12.35
CA GLY A 376 34.78 -0.65 13.51
C GLY A 376 35.55 -1.94 13.30
N LEU A 377 34.91 -2.93 12.68
CA LEU A 377 35.55 -4.21 12.32
C LEU A 377 36.60 -4.03 11.23
N ALA A 378 36.29 -3.17 10.22
CA ALA A 378 37.24 -2.87 9.14
C ALA A 378 38.55 -2.26 9.68
N ILE A 379 38.43 -1.42 10.69
CA ILE A 379 39.61 -0.79 11.35
C ILE A 379 40.42 -1.84 12.09
N THR A 380 39.80 -2.63 12.97
CA THR A 380 40.50 -3.63 13.80
C THR A 380 41.12 -4.72 12.94
N PHE A 381 40.39 -5.26 11.99
CA PHE A 381 40.92 -6.28 11.09
C PHE A 381 41.99 -5.72 10.14
N GLY A 382 41.77 -4.52 9.59
CA GLY A 382 42.73 -3.91 8.67
C GLY A 382 44.07 -3.48 9.29
N VAL A 383 44.08 -3.10 10.56
CA VAL A 383 45.30 -2.63 11.27
C VAL A 383 46.02 -3.77 11.93
N MET A 384 45.32 -4.64 12.62
CA MET A 384 45.87 -5.66 13.49
C MET A 384 45.89 -7.07 12.87
N GLY A 385 45.15 -7.30 11.78
CA GLY A 385 44.97 -8.63 11.20
C GLY A 385 44.15 -9.59 12.07
N VAL A 386 43.47 -9.09 13.09
CA VAL A 386 42.73 -9.89 14.06
C VAL A 386 41.25 -9.99 13.68
N ILE A 387 40.75 -11.21 13.57
CA ILE A 387 39.34 -11.47 13.38
C ILE A 387 38.66 -11.46 14.75
N ASN A 388 37.78 -10.46 14.96
CA ASN A 388 37.07 -10.27 16.22
C ASN A 388 35.61 -10.72 16.08
N MET A 389 35.27 -11.94 16.51
CA MET A 389 33.90 -12.44 16.52
C MET A 389 33.03 -11.81 17.60
N ALA A 390 33.61 -11.18 18.63
CA ALA A 390 32.87 -10.44 19.65
C ALA A 390 32.50 -9.00 19.21
N HIS A 391 32.81 -8.60 17.96
CA HIS A 391 32.51 -7.25 17.50
C HIS A 391 31.00 -6.94 17.54
N GLY A 392 30.13 -7.92 17.21
CA GLY A 392 28.71 -7.79 17.34
C GLY A 392 28.23 -7.47 18.75
N GLU A 393 28.95 -8.00 19.78
CA GLU A 393 28.57 -7.78 21.17
C GLU A 393 28.85 -6.34 21.64
N PHE A 394 29.77 -5.64 20.99
CA PHE A 394 29.94 -4.20 21.23
C PHE A 394 28.76 -3.40 20.64
N ILE A 395 28.18 -3.85 19.51
CA ILE A 395 26.93 -3.31 18.97
C ILE A 395 25.78 -3.53 20.00
N MET A 396 25.63 -4.75 20.50
CA MET A 396 24.66 -5.09 21.53
C MET A 396 24.85 -4.24 22.81
N MET A 397 26.08 -4.13 23.33
CA MET A 397 26.39 -3.32 24.51
C MET A 397 26.03 -1.84 24.31
N GLY A 398 26.27 -1.30 23.11
CA GLY A 398 25.86 0.05 22.74
C GLY A 398 24.36 0.24 22.77
N ALA A 399 23.61 -0.69 22.20
CA ALA A 399 22.14 -0.66 22.20
C ALA A 399 21.59 -0.74 23.64
N TYR A 400 22.10 -1.63 24.48
CA TYR A 400 21.73 -1.69 25.90
C TYR A 400 22.15 -0.44 26.68
N THR A 401 23.27 0.20 26.34
CA THR A 401 23.64 1.49 26.94
C THR A 401 22.58 2.54 26.63
N GLY A 402 22.11 2.61 25.38
CA GLY A 402 21.00 3.49 25.00
C GLY A 402 19.72 3.20 25.80
N TYR A 403 19.36 1.93 25.92
CA TYR A 403 18.21 1.51 26.73
C TYR A 403 18.34 1.92 28.19
N VAL A 404 19.50 1.68 28.82
CA VAL A 404 19.75 2.06 30.23
C VAL A 404 19.69 3.57 30.42
N VAL A 405 20.29 4.36 29.52
CA VAL A 405 20.19 5.83 29.59
C VAL A 405 18.74 6.30 29.57
N GLN A 406 17.86 5.70 28.76
CA GLN A 406 16.43 6.05 28.74
C GLN A 406 15.68 5.71 30.04
N GLN A 407 16.18 4.80 30.85
CA GLN A 407 15.57 4.54 32.17
C GLN A 407 15.82 5.67 33.17
N PHE A 408 16.91 6.45 32.99
CA PHE A 408 17.28 7.55 33.89
C PHE A 408 16.97 8.93 33.31
N VAL A 409 16.89 9.07 31.99
CA VAL A 409 16.65 10.33 31.28
C VAL A 409 15.31 10.26 30.56
N PRO A 410 14.25 10.88 31.10
CA PRO A 410 12.91 10.81 30.51
C PRO A 410 12.77 11.52 29.16
N ASP A 411 13.60 12.55 28.90
CA ASP A 411 13.63 13.23 27.61
C ASP A 411 14.38 12.38 26.57
N TYR A 412 13.65 11.87 25.58
CA TYR A 412 14.23 10.98 24.55
C TYR A 412 15.27 11.66 23.67
N THR A 413 15.19 12.98 23.43
CA THR A 413 16.22 13.71 22.68
C THR A 413 17.51 13.79 23.47
N LEU A 414 17.41 14.20 24.73
CA LEU A 414 18.55 14.28 25.61
C LEU A 414 19.14 12.90 25.87
N SER A 415 18.31 11.89 26.00
CA SER A 415 18.75 10.50 26.21
C SER A 415 19.64 10.00 25.07
N ILE A 416 19.29 10.28 23.80
CA ILE A 416 20.11 9.90 22.64
C ILE A 416 21.42 10.67 22.60
N LEU A 417 21.39 11.98 22.88
CA LEU A 417 22.60 12.82 22.93
C LEU A 417 23.58 12.33 23.97
N ILE A 418 23.11 11.81 25.10
CA ILE A 418 23.95 11.22 26.18
C ILE A 418 24.34 9.78 25.80
N ALA A 419 23.42 8.99 25.25
CA ALA A 419 23.64 7.59 24.92
C ALA A 419 24.76 7.38 23.90
N LEU A 420 24.85 8.22 22.87
CA LEU A 420 25.87 8.09 21.81
C LEU A 420 27.31 8.20 22.38
N PRO A 421 27.71 9.27 23.10
CA PRO A 421 29.06 9.35 23.69
C PRO A 421 29.27 8.33 24.80
N LEU A 422 28.25 8.00 25.59
CA LEU A 422 28.38 7.02 26.66
C LEU A 422 28.54 5.60 26.12
N ALA A 423 27.79 5.23 25.09
CA ALA A 423 27.96 3.95 24.40
C ALA A 423 29.35 3.83 23.77
N PHE A 424 29.84 4.91 23.13
CA PHE A 424 31.22 4.94 22.65
C PHE A 424 32.23 4.71 23.80
N ALA A 425 32.08 5.42 24.91
CA ALA A 425 33.02 5.33 26.03
C ALA A 425 33.02 3.93 26.69
N ILE A 426 31.82 3.37 26.93
CA ILE A 426 31.68 2.04 27.56
C ILE A 426 32.23 0.95 26.64
N THR A 427 31.87 0.95 25.38
CA THR A 427 32.34 -0.08 24.44
C THR A 427 33.81 0.12 24.06
N PHE A 428 34.32 1.36 24.01
CA PHE A 428 35.75 1.63 23.90
C PHE A 428 36.51 1.04 25.07
N ALA A 429 36.07 1.29 26.30
CA ALA A 429 36.71 0.74 27.51
C ALA A 429 36.65 -0.79 27.53
N ALA A 430 35.51 -1.38 27.17
CA ALA A 430 35.36 -2.84 27.04
C ALA A 430 36.30 -3.41 25.97
N GLY A 431 36.42 -2.73 24.82
CA GLY A 431 37.37 -3.10 23.77
C GLY A 431 38.82 -3.03 24.23
N VAL A 432 39.21 -1.94 24.91
CA VAL A 432 40.53 -1.82 25.51
C VAL A 432 40.79 -2.94 26.54
N ALA A 433 39.80 -3.25 27.38
CA ALA A 433 39.93 -4.34 28.36
C ALA A 433 40.12 -5.71 27.65
N MET A 434 39.31 -5.98 26.63
CA MET A 434 39.42 -7.21 25.85
C MET A 434 40.77 -7.33 25.14
N GLU A 435 41.25 -6.26 24.55
CA GLU A 435 42.60 -6.24 23.93
C GLU A 435 43.67 -6.55 24.94
N ARG A 436 43.68 -5.87 26.10
CA ARG A 436 44.69 -6.01 27.14
C ARG A 436 44.70 -7.38 27.80
N LEU A 437 43.52 -7.94 28.07
CA LEU A 437 43.38 -9.18 28.84
C LEU A 437 43.52 -10.43 27.97
N VAL A 438 43.13 -10.37 26.70
CA VAL A 438 43.00 -11.55 25.85
C VAL A 438 43.74 -11.39 24.53
N ILE A 439 43.42 -10.40 23.69
CA ILE A 439 43.86 -10.33 22.28
C ILE A 439 45.38 -10.14 22.22
N ARG A 440 45.95 -9.35 23.09
CA ARG A 440 47.40 -9.04 23.17
C ARG A 440 48.27 -10.29 23.17
N TRP A 441 47.82 -11.36 23.81
CA TRP A 441 48.59 -12.61 23.95
C TRP A 441 48.43 -13.51 22.74
N LEU A 442 47.52 -13.18 21.81
CA LEU A 442 47.12 -14.00 20.70
C LEU A 442 47.40 -13.39 19.31
N TYR A 443 48.11 -12.24 19.21
CA TYR A 443 48.35 -11.55 17.93
C TYR A 443 48.93 -12.41 16.81
N ASN A 444 49.81 -13.36 17.14
CA ASN A 444 50.44 -14.23 16.15
C ASN A 444 49.71 -15.57 15.97
N ARG A 445 48.50 -15.69 16.50
CA ARG A 445 47.71 -16.93 16.53
C ARG A 445 46.26 -16.66 16.10
N PRO A 446 46.01 -16.51 14.79
CA PRO A 446 44.71 -16.06 14.32
C PRO A 446 43.56 -17.04 14.63
N LEU A 447 43.79 -18.36 14.62
CA LEU A 447 42.77 -19.36 14.97
C LEU A 447 42.38 -19.31 16.45
N GLU A 448 43.38 -19.22 17.34
CA GLU A 448 43.13 -19.09 18.79
C GLU A 448 42.45 -17.76 19.12
N THR A 449 42.79 -16.68 18.42
CA THR A 449 42.11 -15.38 18.57
C THR A 449 40.65 -15.46 18.16
N LEU A 450 40.33 -16.11 17.02
CA LEU A 450 38.96 -16.31 16.57
C LEU A 450 38.17 -17.12 17.60
N LEU A 451 38.74 -18.23 18.12
CA LEU A 451 38.08 -19.07 19.13
C LEU A 451 37.86 -18.32 20.46
N ALA A 452 38.88 -17.58 20.92
CA ALA A 452 38.78 -16.80 22.15
C ALA A 452 37.73 -15.69 22.05
N THR A 453 37.67 -14.96 20.92
CA THR A 453 36.69 -13.91 20.71
C THR A 453 35.26 -14.47 20.55
N PHE A 454 35.12 -15.65 19.97
CA PHE A 454 33.84 -16.35 19.92
C PHE A 454 33.35 -16.78 21.30
N GLY A 455 34.26 -17.32 22.15
CA GLY A 455 33.93 -17.65 23.52
C GLY A 455 33.51 -16.42 24.33
N ILE A 456 34.19 -15.28 24.14
CA ILE A 456 33.84 -14.00 24.77
C ILE A 456 32.47 -13.51 24.27
N SER A 457 32.18 -13.67 22.98
CA SER A 457 30.87 -13.32 22.43
C SER A 457 29.74 -14.06 23.17
N ILE A 458 29.87 -15.38 23.30
CA ILE A 458 28.87 -16.18 24.04
C ILE A 458 28.77 -15.72 25.49
N ALA A 459 29.91 -15.46 26.16
CA ALA A 459 29.90 -15.00 27.55
C ALA A 459 29.19 -13.65 27.72
N LEU A 460 29.44 -12.68 26.84
CA LEU A 460 28.79 -11.37 26.85
C LEU A 460 27.30 -11.46 26.59
N GLN A 461 26.87 -12.34 25.69
CA GLN A 461 25.44 -12.61 25.45
C GLN A 461 24.76 -13.18 26.68
N GLN A 462 25.37 -14.18 27.32
CA GLN A 462 24.82 -14.76 28.54
C GLN A 462 24.79 -13.74 29.68
N LEU A 463 25.80 -12.88 29.78
CA LEU A 463 25.81 -11.77 30.73
C LEU A 463 24.64 -10.80 30.45
N ALA A 464 24.42 -10.42 29.19
CA ALA A 464 23.30 -9.56 28.82
C ALA A 464 21.95 -10.21 29.14
N LYS A 465 21.77 -11.53 28.86
CA LYS A 465 20.59 -12.29 29.23
C LYS A 465 20.34 -12.31 30.74
N ASN A 466 21.40 -12.43 31.54
CA ASN A 466 21.30 -12.40 33.00
C ASN A 466 20.93 -11.01 33.55
N ILE A 467 21.42 -9.94 32.96
CA ILE A 467 21.18 -8.56 33.44
C ILE A 467 19.83 -8.03 32.93
N PHE A 468 19.57 -8.18 31.65
CA PHE A 468 18.43 -7.54 30.98
C PHE A 468 17.25 -8.50 30.67
N GLY A 469 17.46 -9.80 30.84
CA GLY A 469 16.50 -10.86 30.50
C GLY A 469 16.58 -11.23 29.00
N THR A 470 15.70 -12.16 28.62
CA THR A 470 15.62 -12.70 27.24
C THR A 470 14.64 -11.94 26.34
N GLN A 471 13.86 -11.04 26.92
CA GLN A 471 12.86 -10.29 26.16
C GLN A 471 13.47 -9.08 25.48
N ALA A 472 12.97 -8.76 24.28
CA ALA A 472 13.34 -7.57 23.55
C ALA A 472 12.98 -6.29 24.34
N ARG A 473 13.90 -5.35 24.42
CA ARG A 473 13.72 -4.06 25.07
C ARG A 473 13.54 -2.98 24.01
N PRO A 474 12.53 -2.10 24.13
CA PRO A 474 12.36 -0.99 23.20
C PRO A 474 13.40 0.11 23.51
N LEU A 475 13.96 0.70 22.47
CA LEU A 475 14.63 1.99 22.51
C LEU A 475 13.72 2.98 21.79
N THR A 476 13.14 3.92 22.54
CA THR A 476 12.12 4.82 22.03
C THR A 476 12.74 6.01 21.31
N SER A 477 12.27 6.31 20.11
CA SER A 477 12.66 7.50 19.35
C SER A 477 11.96 8.76 19.88
N PRO A 478 12.63 9.93 19.86
CA PRO A 478 11.98 11.20 20.14
C PRO A 478 10.97 11.57 19.02
N GLY A 479 9.93 12.34 19.36
CA GLY A 479 8.86 12.66 18.44
C GLY A 479 9.28 13.35 17.13
N TRP A 480 10.40 14.09 17.11
CA TRP A 480 10.94 14.67 15.87
C TRP A 480 11.59 13.63 14.94
N LEU A 481 11.93 12.46 15.47
CA LEU A 481 12.50 11.34 14.72
C LEU A 481 11.44 10.31 14.32
N ASP A 482 10.22 10.40 14.90
CA ASP A 482 9.09 9.59 14.53
C ASP A 482 8.46 10.09 13.22
N GLY A 483 7.99 9.15 12.41
CA GLY A 483 7.38 9.46 11.13
C GLY A 483 8.33 9.29 9.95
N SER A 484 7.92 9.82 8.81
CA SER A 484 8.63 9.69 7.54
C SER A 484 8.57 10.97 6.72
N LEU A 485 9.60 11.19 5.92
CA LEU A 485 9.59 12.15 4.83
C LEU A 485 8.84 11.51 3.66
N VAL A 486 7.59 11.93 3.46
CA VAL A 486 6.75 11.49 2.35
C VAL A 486 6.99 12.42 1.17
N VAL A 487 7.54 11.88 0.07
CA VAL A 487 7.76 12.62 -1.18
C VAL A 487 6.52 12.52 -2.07
N ASN A 488 5.92 11.32 -2.10
CA ASN A 488 4.65 11.03 -2.79
C ASN A 488 4.04 9.73 -2.22
N ASP A 489 2.93 9.27 -2.80
CA ASP A 489 2.19 8.09 -2.34
C ASP A 489 2.98 6.76 -2.41
N ILE A 490 4.14 6.74 -3.08
CA ILE A 490 4.98 5.55 -3.26
C ILE A 490 6.30 5.70 -2.50
N VAL A 491 6.92 6.88 -2.57
CA VAL A 491 8.27 7.13 -2.02
C VAL A 491 8.16 7.76 -0.65
N SER A 492 8.60 7.02 0.37
CA SER A 492 8.67 7.53 1.74
C SER A 492 9.89 6.96 2.48
N ILE A 493 10.58 7.79 3.23
CA ILE A 493 11.73 7.38 4.03
C ILE A 493 11.57 7.81 5.48
N SER A 494 11.73 6.88 6.42
CA SER A 494 11.66 7.16 7.86
C SER A 494 12.78 8.13 8.28
N TYR A 495 12.46 9.10 9.15
CA TYR A 495 13.44 10.03 9.71
C TYR A 495 14.56 9.32 10.47
N ILE A 496 14.28 8.19 11.13
CA ILE A 496 15.31 7.36 11.79
C ILE A 496 16.36 6.88 10.77
N ARG A 497 15.92 6.43 9.60
CA ARG A 497 16.83 5.97 8.52
C ARG A 497 17.69 7.09 7.97
N ILE A 498 17.10 8.28 7.80
CA ILE A 498 17.85 9.49 7.40
C ILE A 498 18.90 9.83 8.47
N ALA A 499 18.52 9.79 9.75
CA ALA A 499 19.44 10.07 10.86
C ALA A 499 20.61 9.07 10.91
N ILE A 500 20.36 7.77 10.68
CA ILE A 500 21.41 6.74 10.60
C ILE A 500 22.35 7.00 9.42
N PHE A 501 21.80 7.37 8.24
CA PHE A 501 22.62 7.74 7.09
C PHE A 501 23.52 8.94 7.38
N VAL A 502 22.98 10.00 7.98
CA VAL A 502 23.75 11.18 8.38
C VAL A 502 24.81 10.80 9.43
N LEU A 503 24.46 9.97 10.40
CA LEU A 503 25.39 9.47 11.41
C LEU A 503 26.53 8.68 10.76
N ALA A 504 26.23 7.82 9.79
CA ALA A 504 27.23 7.07 9.03
C ALA A 504 28.21 8.01 8.29
N LEU A 505 27.71 9.09 7.67
CA LEU A 505 28.55 10.11 7.03
C LEU A 505 29.41 10.88 8.04
N ILE A 506 28.88 11.22 9.21
CA ILE A 506 29.63 11.87 10.30
C ILE A 506 30.77 10.96 10.75
N PHE A 507 30.50 9.68 11.00
CA PHE A 507 31.53 8.74 11.42
C PHE A 507 32.55 8.44 10.32
N LEU A 508 32.15 8.39 9.06
CA LEU A 508 33.07 8.34 7.92
C LEU A 508 33.99 9.57 7.91
N GLY A 509 33.42 10.76 8.03
CA GLY A 509 34.17 12.02 8.07
C GLY A 509 35.14 12.09 9.27
N LEU A 510 34.65 11.72 10.45
CA LEU A 510 35.45 11.68 11.68
C LEU A 510 36.60 10.67 11.55
N PHE A 511 36.32 9.48 11.04
CA PHE A 511 37.37 8.47 10.82
C PHE A 511 38.44 8.95 9.82
N LEU A 512 38.02 9.52 8.69
CA LEU A 512 38.92 10.08 7.68
C LEU A 512 39.76 11.23 8.26
N PHE A 513 39.16 12.06 9.12
CA PHE A 513 39.86 13.12 9.83
C PHE A 513 40.92 12.55 10.78
N ILE A 514 40.56 11.57 11.61
CA ILE A 514 41.48 10.90 12.54
C ILE A 514 42.65 10.29 11.74
N MET A 515 42.36 9.50 10.71
CA MET A 515 43.38 8.77 9.95
C MET A 515 44.30 9.67 9.10
N ARG A 516 43.80 10.81 8.59
CA ARG A 516 44.57 11.68 7.68
C ARG A 516 45.20 12.88 8.36
N ARG A 517 44.63 13.39 9.45
CA ARG A 517 44.97 14.67 10.04
C ARG A 517 45.53 14.59 11.46
N THR A 518 45.47 13.41 12.14
CA THR A 518 45.95 13.27 13.51
C THR A 518 47.23 12.44 13.60
N ARG A 519 47.95 12.62 14.72
CA ARG A 519 49.14 11.82 15.06
C ARG A 519 48.78 10.34 15.18
N LEU A 520 47.63 10.02 15.78
CA LEU A 520 47.15 8.63 15.91
C LEU A 520 47.04 7.95 14.53
N GLY A 521 46.45 8.63 13.55
CA GLY A 521 46.35 8.07 12.20
C GLY A 521 47.68 7.84 11.50
N LEU A 522 48.69 8.69 11.76
CA LEU A 522 50.04 8.47 11.29
C LEU A 522 50.68 7.24 11.96
N GLU A 523 50.56 7.14 13.27
CA GLU A 523 51.10 6.04 14.06
C GLU A 523 50.45 4.70 13.70
N VAL A 524 49.10 4.69 13.50
CA VAL A 524 48.36 3.51 13.04
C VAL A 524 48.88 3.04 11.68
N ARG A 525 49.05 3.94 10.71
CA ARG A 525 49.61 3.56 9.38
C ARG A 525 51.03 3.03 9.48
N ALA A 526 51.88 3.64 10.32
CA ALA A 526 53.24 3.17 10.54
C ALA A 526 53.27 1.75 11.12
N VAL A 527 52.45 1.47 12.14
CA VAL A 527 52.36 0.15 12.79
C VAL A 527 51.76 -0.87 11.80
N THR A 528 50.74 -0.52 11.00
CA THR A 528 50.15 -1.41 10.00
C THR A 528 51.15 -1.80 8.90
N GLN A 529 52.03 -0.88 8.48
CA GLN A 529 53.05 -1.16 7.45
C GLN A 529 54.19 -2.02 7.97
N ASN A 530 54.75 -1.65 9.13
CA ASN A 530 55.83 -2.41 9.75
C ASN A 530 55.91 -2.14 11.28
N PRO A 531 55.34 -3.01 12.10
CA PRO A 531 55.32 -2.83 13.57
C PRO A 531 56.73 -2.72 14.18
N ARG A 532 57.70 -3.50 13.66
CA ARG A 532 59.09 -3.52 14.19
C ARG A 532 59.81 -2.22 13.89
N MET A 533 59.68 -1.71 12.66
CA MET A 533 60.25 -0.42 12.29
C MET A 533 59.57 0.74 13.03
N ALA A 534 58.24 0.71 13.20
CA ALA A 534 57.52 1.70 13.99
C ALA A 534 58.02 1.74 15.43
N ALA A 535 58.27 0.58 16.03
CA ALA A 535 58.85 0.47 17.38
C ALA A 535 60.28 1.10 17.45
N SER A 536 61.11 0.86 16.44
CA SER A 536 62.46 1.45 16.35
C SER A 536 62.44 2.99 16.24
N MET A 537 61.33 3.55 15.72
CA MET A 537 61.10 4.99 15.61
C MET A 537 60.39 5.59 16.85
N GLY A 538 60.25 4.80 17.94
CA GLY A 538 59.66 5.26 19.19
C GLY A 538 58.14 5.16 19.26
N ILE A 539 57.47 4.55 18.28
CA ILE A 539 56.03 4.29 18.32
C ILE A 539 55.78 2.95 19.01
N ASN A 540 54.95 2.94 20.06
CA ASN A 540 54.61 1.71 20.77
C ASN A 540 53.47 0.96 20.08
N PRO A 541 53.72 -0.19 19.37
CA PRO A 541 52.70 -0.91 18.64
C PRO A 541 51.56 -1.42 19.52
N ASP A 542 51.87 -1.88 20.74
CA ASP A 542 50.86 -2.41 21.68
C ASP A 542 49.87 -1.32 22.10
N ARG A 543 50.36 -0.09 22.32
CA ARG A 543 49.50 1.05 22.63
C ARG A 543 48.61 1.43 21.45
N ILE A 544 49.15 1.39 20.23
CA ILE A 544 48.41 1.73 19.00
C ILE A 544 47.34 0.66 18.73
N ASN A 545 47.67 -0.61 18.85
CA ASN A 545 46.73 -1.71 18.72
C ASN A 545 45.58 -1.60 19.73
N MET A 546 45.90 -1.37 20.99
CA MET A 546 44.90 -1.15 22.05
C MET A 546 43.96 0.01 21.74
N LEU A 547 44.47 1.17 21.32
CA LEU A 547 43.65 2.33 20.95
C LEU A 547 42.83 2.08 19.72
N THR A 548 43.37 1.37 18.73
CA THR A 548 42.67 1.00 17.49
C THR A 548 41.54 0.04 17.77
N PHE A 549 41.77 -0.98 18.63
CA PHE A 549 40.75 -1.93 19.03
C PHE A 549 39.62 -1.24 19.83
N GLY A 550 39.99 -0.38 20.79
CA GLY A 550 39.04 0.45 21.53
C GLY A 550 38.22 1.36 20.61
N LEU A 551 38.87 2.03 19.64
CA LEU A 551 38.18 2.90 18.67
C LEU A 551 37.15 2.12 17.84
N GLY A 552 37.55 0.96 17.30
CA GLY A 552 36.64 0.09 16.54
C GLY A 552 35.45 -0.39 17.35
N SER A 553 35.70 -0.79 18.63
CA SER A 553 34.65 -1.20 19.56
C SER A 553 33.73 -0.02 19.94
N GLY A 554 34.32 1.19 20.15
CA GLY A 554 33.56 2.40 20.43
C GLY A 554 32.59 2.78 19.32
N ILE A 555 33.05 2.71 18.07
CA ILE A 555 32.18 2.97 16.89
C ILE A 555 31.08 1.91 16.80
N ALA A 556 31.38 0.63 17.07
CA ALA A 556 30.36 -0.42 17.13
C ALA A 556 29.28 -0.14 18.18
N GLY A 557 29.67 0.40 19.34
CA GLY A 557 28.70 0.83 20.36
C GLY A 557 27.77 1.94 19.89
N VAL A 558 28.29 2.93 19.17
CA VAL A 558 27.45 3.98 18.56
C VAL A 558 26.52 3.39 17.51
N ALA A 559 27.01 2.48 16.67
CA ALA A 559 26.16 1.74 15.73
C ALA A 559 25.04 1.00 16.46
N GLY A 560 25.32 0.43 17.63
CA GLY A 560 24.34 -0.24 18.47
C GLY A 560 23.19 0.66 18.93
N VAL A 561 23.49 1.90 19.35
CA VAL A 561 22.43 2.88 19.70
C VAL A 561 21.57 3.19 18.49
N ALA A 562 22.18 3.44 17.32
CA ALA A 562 21.47 3.76 16.08
C ALA A 562 20.59 2.58 15.61
N ILE A 563 21.12 1.36 15.66
CA ILE A 563 20.38 0.13 15.32
C ILE A 563 19.26 -0.10 16.34
N GLY A 564 19.47 0.15 17.63
CA GLY A 564 18.46 0.01 18.67
C GLY A 564 17.24 0.92 18.50
N LEU A 565 17.42 2.09 17.87
CA LEU A 565 16.30 2.98 17.49
C LEU A 565 15.49 2.45 16.29
N TYR A 566 16.12 1.67 15.42
CA TYR A 566 15.49 1.08 14.24
C TYR A 566 14.92 -0.31 14.52
N ALA A 567 15.63 -1.11 15.32
CA ALA A 567 15.27 -2.48 15.69
C ALA A 567 15.13 -2.61 17.21
N LYS A 568 14.42 -3.64 17.67
CA LYS A 568 14.32 -3.92 19.10
C LYS A 568 15.68 -4.37 19.65
N VAL A 569 16.04 -3.89 20.85
CA VAL A 569 17.27 -4.30 21.54
C VAL A 569 17.07 -5.68 22.15
N THR A 570 17.84 -6.65 21.67
CA THR A 570 17.87 -8.02 22.15
C THR A 570 19.29 -8.44 22.53
N SER A 571 19.40 -9.50 23.33
CA SER A 571 20.71 -10.09 23.66
C SER A 571 21.39 -10.77 22.46
N GLU A 572 20.67 -10.97 21.36
CA GLU A 572 21.13 -11.61 20.12
C GLU A 572 21.41 -10.58 19.02
N LEU A 573 21.11 -9.28 19.26
CA LEU A 573 21.30 -8.19 18.29
C LEU A 573 22.70 -8.19 17.68
N GLY A 574 23.73 -8.51 18.48
CA GLY A 574 25.10 -8.60 18.00
C GLY A 574 25.29 -9.68 16.93
N GLN A 575 24.67 -10.84 17.10
CA GLN A 575 24.76 -11.95 16.14
C GLN A 575 24.07 -11.62 14.83
N ASP A 576 22.97 -10.88 14.87
CA ASP A 576 22.22 -10.48 13.68
C ASP A 576 23.05 -9.58 12.74
N TYR A 577 24.01 -8.82 13.29
CA TYR A 577 24.81 -7.86 12.52
C TYR A 577 26.26 -8.25 12.31
N ILE A 578 26.82 -9.21 13.07
CA ILE A 578 28.24 -9.59 12.94
C ILE A 578 28.53 -10.23 11.58
N VAL A 579 27.63 -11.08 11.08
CA VAL A 579 27.79 -11.78 9.80
C VAL A 579 27.79 -10.76 8.65
N GLN A 580 26.82 -9.86 8.63
CA GLN A 580 26.70 -8.82 7.61
C GLN A 580 27.87 -7.84 7.67
N SER A 581 28.32 -7.47 8.88
CA SER A 581 29.51 -6.61 9.09
C SER A 581 30.77 -7.28 8.54
N PHE A 582 30.96 -8.57 8.82
CA PHE A 582 32.09 -9.33 8.32
C PHE A 582 32.06 -9.45 6.80
N MET A 583 30.92 -9.80 6.23
CA MET A 583 30.71 -9.86 4.78
C MET A 583 31.00 -8.51 4.12
N THR A 584 30.54 -7.42 4.71
CA THR A 584 30.76 -6.05 4.23
C THR A 584 32.27 -5.73 4.15
N VAL A 585 33.03 -6.08 5.17
CA VAL A 585 34.47 -5.85 5.22
C VAL A 585 35.23 -6.72 4.22
N VAL A 586 34.86 -8.02 4.12
CA VAL A 586 35.53 -8.96 3.22
C VAL A 586 35.24 -8.63 1.76
N VAL A 587 33.96 -8.42 1.41
CA VAL A 587 33.56 -8.03 0.05
C VAL A 587 34.17 -6.68 -0.34
N GLY A 588 34.17 -5.72 0.59
CA GLY A 588 34.75 -4.40 0.36
C GLY A 588 36.27 -4.42 0.16
N GLY A 589 36.94 -5.32 0.85
CA GLY A 589 38.40 -5.45 0.95
C GLY A 589 38.92 -5.03 2.30
N VAL A 590 39.50 -5.97 3.01
CA VAL A 590 39.97 -5.82 4.39
C VAL A 590 40.92 -4.62 4.55
N GLY A 591 40.65 -3.79 5.54
CA GLY A 591 41.52 -2.64 5.91
C GLY A 591 41.35 -1.40 5.01
N ASN A 592 40.44 -1.41 4.06
CA ASN A 592 40.15 -0.25 3.23
C ASN A 592 38.73 0.30 3.50
N ILE A 593 38.67 1.51 4.09
CA ILE A 593 37.37 2.14 4.44
C ILE A 593 36.47 2.40 3.24
N TRP A 594 37.06 2.80 2.09
CA TRP A 594 36.31 2.98 0.86
C TRP A 594 35.79 1.66 0.28
N GLY A 595 36.61 0.59 0.45
CA GLY A 595 36.19 -0.76 0.16
C GLY A 595 35.00 -1.16 1.03
N THR A 596 35.07 -0.94 2.35
CA THR A 596 33.99 -1.23 3.30
C THR A 596 32.71 -0.47 2.92
N LEU A 597 32.82 0.80 2.53
CA LEU A 597 31.65 1.59 2.06
C LEU A 597 31.04 0.98 0.80
N LEU A 598 31.86 0.62 -0.19
CA LEU A 598 31.37 -0.05 -1.41
C LEU A 598 30.79 -1.43 -1.12
N GLY A 599 31.41 -2.19 -0.21
CA GLY A 599 30.89 -3.48 0.25
C GLY A 599 29.52 -3.35 0.91
N ALA A 600 29.36 -2.37 1.82
CA ALA A 600 28.08 -2.08 2.46
C ALA A 600 27.00 -1.69 1.43
N THR A 601 27.36 -0.84 0.48
CA THR A 601 26.47 -0.42 -0.60
C THR A 601 26.05 -1.62 -1.45
N LEU A 602 27.00 -2.44 -1.91
CA LEU A 602 26.71 -3.63 -2.72
C LEU A 602 25.78 -4.60 -1.99
N ILE A 603 26.06 -4.88 -0.70
CA ILE A 603 25.27 -5.82 0.10
C ILE A 603 23.87 -5.25 0.36
N GLY A 604 23.75 -3.96 0.67
CA GLY A 604 22.47 -3.29 0.89
C GLY A 604 21.58 -3.33 -0.36
N PHE A 605 22.16 -3.00 -1.53
CA PHE A 605 21.42 -3.06 -2.81
C PHE A 605 21.08 -4.49 -3.22
N LEU A 606 21.99 -5.44 -3.02
CA LEU A 606 21.73 -6.84 -3.32
C LEU A 606 20.60 -7.40 -2.46
N GLN A 607 20.64 -7.16 -1.16
CA GLN A 607 19.61 -7.66 -0.25
C GLN A 607 18.24 -7.06 -0.58
N LYS A 608 18.15 -5.74 -0.72
CA LYS A 608 16.90 -5.07 -1.04
C LYS A 608 16.38 -5.43 -2.44
N GLY A 609 17.27 -5.60 -3.40
CA GLY A 609 16.91 -6.10 -4.73
C GLY A 609 16.30 -7.51 -4.69
N ILE A 610 16.91 -8.44 -3.95
CA ILE A 610 16.38 -9.81 -3.81
C ILE A 610 15.04 -9.80 -3.05
N GLU A 611 14.91 -8.99 -1.99
CA GLU A 611 13.64 -8.81 -1.25
C GLU A 611 12.53 -8.27 -2.18
N TRP A 612 12.85 -7.36 -3.10
CA TRP A 612 11.90 -6.81 -4.07
C TRP A 612 11.43 -7.86 -5.09
N PHE A 613 12.33 -8.74 -5.56
CA PHE A 613 11.97 -9.85 -6.47
C PHE A 613 11.21 -10.98 -5.76
N ASN A 614 11.37 -11.13 -4.45
CA ASN A 614 10.70 -12.19 -3.69
C ASN A 614 10.09 -11.64 -2.38
N PRO A 615 9.04 -10.83 -2.46
CA PRO A 615 8.45 -10.18 -1.29
C PRO A 615 7.76 -11.16 -0.34
N SER A 616 7.39 -12.35 -0.80
CA SER A 616 6.72 -13.37 0.02
C SER A 616 7.68 -14.11 0.97
N ASN A 617 9.01 -14.06 0.71
CA ASN A 617 10.00 -14.75 1.53
C ASN A 617 11.29 -13.92 1.70
N THR A 618 11.26 -12.99 2.64
CA THR A 618 12.40 -12.10 2.94
C THR A 618 13.58 -12.85 3.56
N LEU A 619 13.36 -14.01 4.22
CA LEU A 619 14.45 -14.85 4.74
C LEU A 619 15.26 -15.48 3.61
N ALA A 620 14.64 -15.77 2.48
CA ALA A 620 15.34 -16.27 1.30
C ALA A 620 16.35 -15.23 0.77
N ALA A 621 16.08 -13.92 0.93
CA ALA A 621 17.01 -12.88 0.51
C ALA A 621 18.35 -12.97 1.25
N GLN A 622 18.34 -13.26 2.54
CA GLN A 622 19.57 -13.46 3.32
C GLN A 622 20.34 -14.70 2.83
N THR A 623 19.65 -15.79 2.55
CA THR A 623 20.27 -17.02 2.03
C THR A 623 20.91 -16.79 0.66
N TYR A 624 20.20 -16.17 -0.27
CA TYR A 624 20.75 -15.86 -1.60
C TYR A 624 21.90 -14.86 -1.53
N MET A 625 21.83 -13.89 -0.62
CA MET A 625 22.94 -12.96 -0.37
C MET A 625 24.19 -13.69 0.10
N ILE A 626 24.07 -14.63 1.06
CA ILE A 626 25.20 -15.44 1.54
C ILE A 626 25.79 -16.26 0.40
N LEU A 627 24.97 -16.93 -0.41
CA LEU A 627 25.43 -17.71 -1.57
C LEU A 627 26.15 -16.81 -2.59
N PHE A 628 25.61 -15.62 -2.88
CA PHE A 628 26.27 -14.66 -3.75
C PHE A 628 27.65 -14.27 -3.23
N ILE A 629 27.78 -14.01 -1.92
CA ILE A 629 29.04 -13.59 -1.30
C ILE A 629 30.07 -14.73 -1.34
N ILE A 630 29.65 -15.97 -1.08
CA ILE A 630 30.53 -17.15 -1.21
C ILE A 630 31.08 -17.25 -2.64
N LEU A 631 30.23 -17.11 -3.64
CA LEU A 631 30.64 -17.08 -5.04
C LEU A 631 31.55 -15.87 -5.33
N PHE A 632 31.19 -14.69 -4.86
CA PHE A 632 31.98 -13.47 -5.07
C PHE A 632 33.43 -13.62 -4.54
N ILE A 633 33.60 -14.18 -3.33
CA ILE A 633 34.92 -14.39 -2.73
C ILE A 633 35.76 -15.37 -3.54
N GLN A 634 35.16 -16.37 -4.18
CA GLN A 634 35.90 -17.30 -5.05
C GLN A 634 36.52 -16.59 -6.26
N PHE A 635 35.81 -15.60 -6.84
CA PHE A 635 36.32 -14.83 -7.99
C PHE A 635 37.17 -13.62 -7.59
N ARG A 636 36.90 -13.03 -6.41
CA ARG A 636 37.57 -11.82 -5.89
C ARG A 636 37.95 -11.97 -4.43
N PRO A 637 38.93 -12.86 -4.11
CA PRO A 637 39.30 -13.20 -2.73
C PRO A 637 39.86 -11.98 -1.93
N ARG A 638 40.40 -10.97 -2.62
CA ARG A 638 40.90 -9.72 -2.02
C ARG A 638 39.86 -8.59 -1.90
N GLY A 639 38.59 -8.86 -2.22
CA GLY A 639 37.50 -7.88 -2.21
C GLY A 639 37.53 -6.91 -3.41
N ILE A 640 36.66 -5.87 -3.33
CA ILE A 640 36.51 -4.85 -4.38
C ILE A 640 37.75 -3.98 -4.46
N ILE A 641 38.24 -3.49 -3.34
CA ILE A 641 39.45 -2.65 -3.24
C ILE A 641 40.49 -3.38 -2.40
N ALA A 642 41.37 -4.09 -3.08
CA ALA A 642 42.48 -4.78 -2.42
C ALA A 642 43.49 -3.79 -1.83
N LEU A 643 44.01 -4.08 -0.63
CA LEU A 643 45.21 -3.41 -0.10
C LEU A 643 46.40 -3.67 -1.02
N ARG A 644 47.21 -2.63 -1.26
CA ARG A 644 48.47 -2.73 -2.01
C ARG A 644 49.64 -2.61 -1.03
N GLY A 645 50.65 -3.46 -1.16
CA GLY A 645 51.86 -3.43 -0.35
C GLY A 645 51.95 -4.60 0.62
N ARG A 646 52.99 -4.61 1.53
CA ARG A 646 53.23 -5.69 2.51
C ARG A 646 52.09 -5.96 3.49
N ALA A 647 51.16 -5.02 3.66
CA ALA A 647 49.93 -5.24 4.45
C ALA A 647 48.92 -6.18 3.72
N ALA A 648 49.18 -6.57 2.50
CA ALA A 648 48.30 -7.47 1.71
C ALA A 648 48.58 -8.96 2.01
N GLY A 649 49.56 -9.31 2.86
CA GLY A 649 49.93 -10.70 3.19
C GLY A 649 50.23 -11.48 1.90
N ASP A 650 51.51 -11.53 1.51
CA ASP A 650 52.01 -12.51 0.55
C ASP A 650 52.03 -13.89 1.18
#